data_d75167f86c843985d627e5a99588b47b
#
_entry.id   d75167f86c843985d627e5a99588b47b
#
_cell.length_a   1.000
_cell.length_b   1.000
_cell.length_c   1.000
_cell.angle_alpha   90.00
_cell.angle_beta   90.00
_cell.angle_gamma   90.00
#
_symmetry.space_group_name_H-M   'P 1'
#
loop_
_entity.id
_entity.type
_entity.pdbx_description
1 polymer ?
#
loop_
_entity_poly.entity_id
_entity_poly.type
_entity_poly.pdbx_seq_one_letter_code
_entity_poly.pdbx_strand_id
1 'polypeptide(L)'
;LRYLKRAVPVAIAISAICGYFSDSAIAAASNIPSPIQIINASQLINHGYSGQGINVGIISNGIANYNILSRSGLLPKDVRFYGNMPGSGDEGDWMMQVIHDIAPGAKLGFCTPVASSAIGASGIVECEKLLAEKFHANIITDDLNAKPQFWSPTPKTMFSGKLLNKFKNLLLISGVGNFGGGYYEGAWEPTPFLLAGRSYLAQDFGKSVGQGSRPYDSFIMPSHTGVNIFLGINSSPEAYSRSCPSSNPKMTMALLNGHNEVLTSQTQRCALFKLTYFNSNSSAITARIVVLKDGTEPSDQSLAVKMLAQWAERSATRSVPLRYNTLGGASNSGLLGPRSIIVAAVDPNTYLRNRLAIEPFATSGPLRLDYGINSSGDGLIRFPSPQRIDIPGVVVPDRFMVAMPSSGGAGYVMRPFIGDSAAGPAAAGVAALLLSAHAPVDQISELLKKSAYPQGRAPGWNSRYGYGLIDADKAAVMAGVLPEERNPSAAHRENAPASPIHRFRPSPAFLHEQTLAMAAIHGNTISLTEIQKAADAGDEGGRFWLAVYDQKTGHDAEAADLCSSAAHKSEFPPAENCLGTLFYRGLGVHKDYRAAYIWWLRAARAGIPNAAFRVGLLQAKGFGTATNLVDAYALMLTAKTEGLRNPILATTMDKIRNRLSADDQRIAGNMARGYVSDPSSIRRQRNSG
;
A
#
# COMPACT_ATOMS: atom_id res chain seq x y z
N LEU A 1 -36.27 59.49 -6.72
CA LEU A 1 -35.03 60.30 -6.76
C LEU A 1 -34.02 59.73 -5.76
N ARG A 2 -32.82 59.49 -6.24
CA ARG A 2 -31.59 59.11 -5.50
C ARG A 2 -31.50 57.61 -5.11
N TYR A 3 -31.09 56.77 -6.06
CA TYR A 3 -30.11 55.71 -5.84
C TYR A 3 -29.36 55.51 -7.18
N LEU A 4 -28.25 56.13 -7.28
CA LEU A 4 -27.25 55.89 -8.32
C LEU A 4 -25.85 55.95 -7.68
N LYS A 5 -25.07 54.98 -8.00
CA LYS A 5 -23.62 54.83 -7.89
C LYS A 5 -23.07 54.21 -6.62
N ARG A 6 -22.76 52.91 -6.76
CA ARG A 6 -21.39 52.40 -6.52
C ARG A 6 -21.28 50.98 -7.09
N ALA A 7 -20.75 50.90 -8.30
CA ALA A 7 -20.22 49.67 -8.82
C ALA A 7 -18.92 49.35 -8.04
N VAL A 8 -18.94 48.35 -7.18
CA VAL A 8 -17.77 47.77 -6.55
C VAL A 8 -17.36 46.59 -7.43
N PRO A 9 -16.10 46.49 -7.86
CA PRO A 9 -15.67 45.43 -8.73
C PRO A 9 -15.77 44.07 -8.02
N VAL A 10 -16.44 43.13 -8.64
CA VAL A 10 -16.78 41.77 -8.18
C VAL A 10 -15.55 40.84 -7.98
N ALA A 11 -14.34 41.38 -7.94
CA ALA A 11 -13.13 40.61 -7.59
C ALA A 11 -12.99 40.24 -6.10
N ILE A 12 -13.90 40.67 -5.21
CA ILE A 12 -13.78 40.52 -3.75
C ILE A 12 -14.60 39.36 -3.14
N ALA A 13 -15.49 38.76 -3.89
CA ALA A 13 -16.45 37.80 -3.32
C ALA A 13 -15.93 36.34 -3.16
N ILE A 14 -14.69 36.03 -3.55
CA ILE A 14 -14.12 34.67 -3.37
C ILE A 14 -13.31 34.53 -2.04
N SER A 15 -13.12 35.61 -1.30
CA SER A 15 -12.20 35.65 -0.16
C SER A 15 -12.81 35.58 1.23
N ALA A 16 -14.13 35.55 1.38
CA ALA A 16 -14.76 35.91 2.66
C ALA A 16 -15.42 34.76 3.45
N ILE A 17 -15.02 33.49 3.25
CA ILE A 17 -15.47 32.39 4.14
C ILE A 17 -14.25 31.58 4.61
N CYS A 18 -13.37 32.18 5.43
CA CYS A 18 -12.51 31.51 6.36
C CYS A 18 -12.92 31.97 7.77
N GLY A 19 -13.89 31.27 8.34
CA GLY A 19 -14.28 31.44 9.74
C GLY A 19 -13.17 30.98 10.68
N TYR A 20 -12.91 31.77 11.71
CA TYR A 20 -12.02 31.51 12.82
C TYR A 20 -12.23 30.14 13.45
N PHE A 21 -11.18 29.35 13.57
CA PHE A 21 -11.06 28.25 14.52
C PHE A 21 -9.83 28.48 15.41
N SER A 22 -10.05 28.35 16.71
CA SER A 22 -9.07 28.52 17.76
C SER A 22 -7.87 27.58 17.64
N ASP A 23 -6.67 28.13 17.75
CA ASP A 23 -5.35 27.53 17.48
C ASP A 23 -4.84 26.53 18.53
N SER A 24 -5.65 26.02 19.45
CA SER A 24 -5.12 25.30 20.63
C SER A 24 -5.22 23.77 20.61
N ALA A 25 -5.67 23.13 19.51
CA ALA A 25 -5.82 21.66 19.46
C ALA A 25 -5.07 20.94 18.32
N ILE A 26 -4.20 21.62 17.54
CA ILE A 26 -3.55 21.02 16.36
C ILE A 26 -2.00 21.09 16.42
N ALA A 27 -1.43 21.06 17.62
CA ALA A 27 0.04 21.15 17.79
C ALA A 27 0.80 19.81 17.66
N ALA A 28 0.20 18.73 17.18
CA ALA A 28 0.85 17.45 17.06
C ALA A 28 0.47 16.65 15.80
N ALA A 29 0.28 17.30 14.65
CA ALA A 29 0.27 16.56 13.37
C ALA A 29 1.73 16.39 12.92
N SER A 30 2.26 15.19 13.11
CA SER A 30 3.60 14.76 12.78
C SER A 30 3.99 15.06 11.32
N ASN A 31 5.24 15.48 11.11
CA ASN A 31 5.91 15.62 9.80
C ASN A 31 6.18 14.26 9.11
N ILE A 32 5.22 13.35 9.12
CA ILE A 32 5.38 12.00 8.55
C ILE A 32 5.03 12.02 7.07
N PRO A 33 5.96 11.63 6.17
CA PRO A 33 5.67 11.53 4.74
C PRO A 33 4.59 10.47 4.47
N SER A 34 3.75 10.70 3.45
CA SER A 34 2.78 9.68 3.05
C SER A 34 3.48 8.43 2.47
N PRO A 35 2.84 7.24 2.51
CA PRO A 35 3.41 6.03 1.95
C PRO A 35 3.93 6.18 0.50
N ILE A 36 3.22 6.91 -0.36
CA ILE A 36 3.68 7.17 -1.74
C ILE A 36 4.94 8.05 -1.79
N GLN A 37 5.11 8.98 -0.87
CA GLN A 37 6.34 9.77 -0.80
C GLN A 37 7.52 8.93 -0.31
N ILE A 38 7.25 8.01 0.62
CA ILE A 38 8.26 7.11 1.18
C ILE A 38 8.82 6.16 0.11
N ILE A 39 8.01 5.65 -0.81
CA ILE A 39 8.46 4.77 -1.91
C ILE A 39 9.30 5.50 -2.98
N ASN A 40 9.41 6.83 -2.90
CA ASN A 40 10.24 7.67 -3.77
C ASN A 40 10.03 7.41 -5.27
N ALA A 41 8.77 7.55 -5.76
CA ALA A 41 8.39 7.32 -7.16
C ALA A 41 8.20 8.64 -7.96
N SER A 42 8.63 9.77 -7.40
CA SER A 42 8.25 11.09 -7.92
C SER A 42 8.87 11.42 -9.28
N GLN A 43 10.09 10.96 -9.57
CA GLN A 43 10.70 11.20 -10.87
C GLN A 43 10.04 10.38 -11.97
N LEU A 44 9.77 9.08 -11.72
CA LEU A 44 9.03 8.23 -12.65
C LEU A 44 7.69 8.89 -13.02
N ILE A 45 6.92 9.31 -12.01
CA ILE A 45 5.63 9.97 -12.23
C ILE A 45 5.79 11.31 -12.97
N ASN A 46 6.81 12.10 -12.64
CA ASN A 46 7.08 13.37 -13.30
C ASN A 46 7.52 13.21 -14.76
N HIS A 47 8.11 12.08 -15.13
CA HIS A 47 8.44 11.76 -16.54
C HIS A 47 7.24 11.17 -17.29
N GLY A 48 6.05 11.13 -16.68
CA GLY A 48 4.82 10.68 -17.31
C GLY A 48 4.57 9.17 -17.21
N TYR A 49 5.41 8.44 -16.49
CA TYR A 49 5.18 7.00 -16.29
C TYR A 49 4.07 6.81 -15.24
N SER A 50 3.02 6.13 -15.66
CA SER A 50 1.83 5.89 -14.85
C SER A 50 1.40 4.42 -14.82
N GLY A 51 2.24 3.52 -15.31
CA GLY A 51 1.87 2.11 -15.49
C GLY A 51 1.15 1.83 -16.81
N GLN A 52 1.12 2.77 -17.74
CA GLN A 52 0.45 2.59 -19.04
C GLN A 52 1.05 1.39 -19.81
N GLY A 53 0.16 0.58 -20.41
CA GLY A 53 0.52 -0.63 -21.13
C GLY A 53 0.80 -1.85 -20.24
N ILE A 54 0.71 -1.69 -18.91
CA ILE A 54 0.98 -2.78 -17.95
C ILE A 54 -0.32 -3.33 -17.39
N ASN A 55 -0.46 -4.65 -17.40
CA ASN A 55 -1.57 -5.39 -16.82
C ASN A 55 -1.17 -5.91 -15.43
N VAL A 56 -1.86 -5.47 -14.37
CA VAL A 56 -1.63 -5.91 -12.99
C VAL A 56 -2.78 -6.78 -12.53
N GLY A 57 -2.49 -8.06 -12.28
CA GLY A 57 -3.44 -9.03 -11.72
C GLY A 57 -3.40 -9.00 -10.18
N ILE A 58 -4.56 -9.04 -9.55
CA ILE A 58 -4.74 -9.03 -8.10
C ILE A 58 -5.50 -10.27 -7.69
N ILE A 59 -5.02 -10.97 -6.65
CA ILE A 59 -5.69 -12.12 -6.06
C ILE A 59 -6.00 -11.81 -4.61
N SER A 60 -7.28 -11.77 -4.23
CA SER A 60 -7.72 -11.47 -2.87
C SER A 60 -9.09 -12.09 -2.58
N ASN A 61 -9.61 -11.84 -1.37
CA ASN A 61 -10.84 -12.45 -0.86
C ASN A 61 -12.13 -11.93 -1.52
N GLY A 62 -12.15 -10.72 -2.05
CA GLY A 62 -13.34 -10.16 -2.70
C GLY A 62 -13.26 -8.67 -2.98
N ILE A 63 -14.34 -8.18 -3.63
CA ILE A 63 -14.51 -6.79 -4.09
C ILE A 63 -15.96 -6.33 -3.88
N ALA A 64 -16.44 -6.42 -2.63
CA ALA A 64 -17.84 -6.14 -2.30
C ALA A 64 -18.28 -4.71 -2.64
N ASN A 65 -17.35 -3.75 -2.70
CA ASN A 65 -17.62 -2.34 -2.88
C ASN A 65 -17.17 -1.76 -4.24
N TYR A 66 -16.66 -2.58 -5.12
CA TYR A 66 -16.14 -2.15 -6.42
C TYR A 66 -17.09 -1.20 -7.17
N ASN A 67 -18.40 -1.54 -7.24
CA ASN A 67 -19.38 -0.74 -7.97
C ASN A 67 -19.50 0.69 -7.41
N ILE A 68 -19.41 0.87 -6.10
CA ILE A 68 -19.46 2.18 -5.45
C ILE A 68 -18.18 2.95 -5.75
N LEU A 69 -17.03 2.32 -5.56
CA LEU A 69 -15.72 2.92 -5.75
C LEU A 69 -15.45 3.31 -7.20
N SER A 70 -15.88 2.46 -8.15
CA SER A 70 -15.76 2.74 -9.57
C SER A 70 -16.67 3.89 -10.03
N ARG A 71 -17.90 3.99 -9.50
CA ARG A 71 -18.77 5.14 -9.77
C ARG A 71 -18.22 6.44 -9.20
N SER A 72 -17.58 6.38 -8.05
CA SER A 72 -16.93 7.54 -7.40
C SER A 72 -15.58 7.91 -8.02
N GLY A 73 -15.12 7.22 -9.06
CA GLY A 73 -13.85 7.48 -9.72
C GLY A 73 -12.60 7.08 -8.92
N LEU A 74 -12.75 6.31 -7.84
CA LEU A 74 -11.66 5.81 -7.02
C LEU A 74 -11.04 4.53 -7.57
N LEU A 75 -11.75 3.84 -8.45
CA LEU A 75 -11.28 2.69 -9.20
C LEU A 75 -11.66 2.82 -10.68
N PRO A 76 -10.85 2.29 -11.60
CA PRO A 76 -11.16 2.29 -13.02
C PRO A 76 -12.41 1.44 -13.31
N LYS A 77 -13.18 1.81 -14.35
CA LYS A 77 -14.42 1.13 -14.75
C LYS A 77 -14.19 -0.14 -15.57
N ASP A 78 -12.99 -0.34 -16.10
CA ASP A 78 -12.62 -1.40 -17.05
C ASP A 78 -11.82 -2.54 -16.40
N VAL A 79 -11.94 -2.72 -15.08
CA VAL A 79 -11.33 -3.85 -14.37
C VAL A 79 -11.88 -5.17 -14.91
N ARG A 80 -10.99 -6.14 -15.16
CA ARG A 80 -11.37 -7.49 -15.61
C ARG A 80 -11.48 -8.43 -14.42
N PHE A 81 -12.56 -9.20 -14.36
CA PHE A 81 -12.88 -10.08 -13.24
C PHE A 81 -12.82 -11.55 -13.62
N TYR A 82 -12.26 -12.35 -12.70
CA TYR A 82 -12.09 -13.79 -12.84
C TYR A 82 -12.43 -14.51 -11.51
N GLY A 83 -12.66 -15.81 -11.58
CA GLY A 83 -12.99 -16.61 -10.39
C GLY A 83 -14.42 -16.43 -9.91
N ASN A 84 -14.65 -16.58 -8.62
CA ASN A 84 -16.00 -16.61 -8.02
C ASN A 84 -16.42 -15.22 -7.49
N MET A 85 -16.76 -14.35 -8.39
CA MET A 85 -17.13 -12.96 -8.11
C MET A 85 -18.48 -12.81 -7.36
N PRO A 86 -18.61 -11.83 -6.45
CA PRO A 86 -17.63 -10.81 -6.02
C PRO A 86 -16.66 -11.28 -4.92
N GLY A 87 -16.73 -12.54 -4.48
CA GLY A 87 -15.97 -13.05 -3.36
C GLY A 87 -16.66 -12.82 -2.00
N SER A 88 -15.88 -12.92 -0.91
CA SER A 88 -16.41 -12.87 0.47
C SER A 88 -15.87 -11.70 1.29
N GLY A 89 -15.34 -10.66 0.67
CA GLY A 89 -14.75 -9.50 1.35
C GLY A 89 -14.56 -8.32 0.42
N ASP A 90 -13.83 -7.34 0.87
CA ASP A 90 -13.55 -6.06 0.20
C ASP A 90 -12.06 -5.71 0.16
N GLU A 91 -11.19 -6.60 0.60
CA GLU A 91 -9.73 -6.36 0.64
C GLU A 91 -9.14 -6.18 -0.77
N GLY A 92 -9.70 -6.88 -1.77
CA GLY A 92 -9.35 -6.67 -3.17
C GLY A 92 -9.64 -5.27 -3.68
N ASP A 93 -10.73 -4.64 -3.21
CA ASP A 93 -11.02 -3.23 -3.49
C ASP A 93 -9.91 -2.30 -2.98
N TRP A 94 -9.38 -2.59 -1.79
CA TRP A 94 -8.30 -1.78 -1.17
C TRP A 94 -6.97 -1.98 -1.90
N MET A 95 -6.64 -3.22 -2.25
CA MET A 95 -5.44 -3.53 -3.04
C MET A 95 -5.45 -2.82 -4.40
N MET A 96 -6.60 -2.84 -5.09
CA MET A 96 -6.78 -2.14 -6.37
C MET A 96 -6.59 -0.63 -6.22
N GLN A 97 -7.12 -0.01 -5.15
CA GLN A 97 -6.94 1.41 -4.88
C GLN A 97 -5.45 1.76 -4.67
N VAL A 98 -4.70 0.96 -3.90
CA VAL A 98 -3.26 1.19 -3.69
C VAL A 98 -2.49 1.16 -5.02
N ILE A 99 -2.76 0.18 -5.88
CA ILE A 99 -2.11 0.09 -7.19
C ILE A 99 -2.51 1.28 -8.07
N HIS A 100 -3.80 1.61 -8.11
CA HIS A 100 -4.31 2.72 -8.93
C HIS A 100 -3.75 4.08 -8.48
N ASP A 101 -3.58 4.27 -7.18
CA ASP A 101 -2.97 5.49 -6.62
C ASP A 101 -1.50 5.67 -7.04
N ILE A 102 -0.75 4.58 -7.19
CA ILE A 102 0.68 4.59 -7.54
C ILE A 102 0.86 4.59 -9.06
N ALA A 103 0.10 3.75 -9.77
CA ALA A 103 0.21 3.50 -11.20
C ALA A 103 -1.18 3.60 -11.88
N PRO A 104 -1.76 4.81 -11.99
CA PRO A 104 -3.15 5.00 -12.46
C PRO A 104 -3.37 4.61 -13.91
N GLY A 105 -2.34 4.49 -14.73
CA GLY A 105 -2.40 4.03 -16.12
C GLY A 105 -2.33 2.51 -16.28
N ALA A 106 -2.12 1.75 -15.21
CA ALA A 106 -2.10 0.30 -15.26
C ALA A 106 -3.53 -0.26 -15.43
N LYS A 107 -3.68 -1.29 -16.24
CA LYS A 107 -4.94 -2.05 -16.34
C LYS A 107 -5.00 -3.06 -15.20
N LEU A 108 -6.16 -3.14 -14.54
CA LEU A 108 -6.36 -4.03 -13.41
C LEU A 108 -7.19 -5.26 -13.78
N GLY A 109 -6.72 -6.42 -13.33
CA GLY A 109 -7.46 -7.68 -13.37
C GLY A 109 -7.56 -8.24 -11.96
N PHE A 110 -8.75 -8.65 -11.55
CA PHE A 110 -9.00 -9.20 -10.23
C PHE A 110 -9.48 -10.65 -10.32
N CYS A 111 -8.97 -11.48 -9.44
CA CYS A 111 -9.43 -12.86 -9.28
C CYS A 111 -9.62 -13.21 -7.80
N THR A 112 -10.77 -13.81 -7.48
CA THR A 112 -11.01 -14.40 -6.15
C THR A 112 -11.15 -15.91 -6.27
N PRO A 113 -10.47 -16.70 -5.42
CA PRO A 113 -10.62 -18.15 -5.41
C PRO A 113 -12.06 -18.57 -5.11
N VAL A 114 -12.50 -19.67 -5.69
CA VAL A 114 -13.84 -20.20 -5.46
C VAL A 114 -14.04 -20.53 -3.97
N ALA A 115 -15.15 -20.06 -3.41
CA ALA A 115 -15.53 -20.18 -2.01
C ALA A 115 -15.98 -21.61 -1.59
N SER A 116 -15.43 -22.67 -2.16
CA SER A 116 -15.68 -24.02 -1.66
C SER A 116 -14.62 -24.38 -0.62
N SER A 117 -15.01 -24.49 0.66
CA SER A 117 -14.39 -25.19 1.80
C SER A 117 -12.83 -25.35 1.85
N ALA A 118 -12.12 -24.82 0.91
CA ALA A 118 -10.69 -24.83 0.74
C ALA A 118 -10.28 -23.48 0.08
N ILE A 119 -10.12 -22.43 0.89
CA ILE A 119 -9.09 -21.44 0.57
C ILE A 119 -7.77 -22.23 0.64
N GLY A 120 -7.57 -23.09 -0.33
CA GLY A 120 -6.42 -23.95 -0.48
C GLY A 120 -5.58 -23.47 -1.63
N ALA A 121 -4.33 -23.89 -1.66
CA ALA A 121 -3.37 -23.60 -2.72
C ALA A 121 -3.96 -23.74 -4.15
N SER A 122 -4.94 -24.62 -4.35
CA SER A 122 -5.60 -24.87 -5.63
C SER A 122 -6.40 -23.69 -6.19
N GLY A 123 -7.09 -22.93 -5.35
CA GLY A 123 -7.87 -21.77 -5.81
C GLY A 123 -6.97 -20.58 -6.18
N ILE A 124 -5.90 -20.34 -5.41
CA ILE A 124 -4.90 -19.30 -5.72
C ILE A 124 -4.17 -19.65 -7.03
N VAL A 125 -3.79 -20.92 -7.20
CA VAL A 125 -3.16 -21.45 -8.42
C VAL A 125 -4.04 -21.22 -9.66
N GLU A 126 -5.35 -21.47 -9.55
CA GLU A 126 -6.28 -21.23 -10.65
C GLU A 126 -6.39 -19.74 -10.98
N CYS A 127 -6.41 -18.86 -9.97
CA CYS A 127 -6.37 -17.43 -10.17
C CYS A 127 -5.07 -16.95 -10.84
N GLU A 128 -3.90 -17.43 -10.40
CA GLU A 128 -2.63 -17.13 -11.06
C GLU A 128 -2.67 -17.52 -12.54
N LYS A 129 -3.22 -18.71 -12.84
CA LYS A 129 -3.35 -19.19 -14.22
C LYS A 129 -4.30 -18.31 -15.06
N LEU A 130 -5.48 -17.98 -14.55
CA LEU A 130 -6.45 -17.14 -15.25
C LEU A 130 -5.89 -15.75 -15.52
N LEU A 131 -5.22 -15.14 -14.55
CA LEU A 131 -4.59 -13.83 -14.70
C LEU A 131 -3.43 -13.86 -15.71
N ALA A 132 -2.61 -14.91 -15.71
CA ALA A 132 -1.51 -15.04 -16.66
C ALA A 132 -1.99 -15.36 -18.08
N GLU A 133 -2.95 -16.30 -18.25
CA GLU A 133 -3.36 -16.83 -19.55
C GLU A 133 -4.48 -16.03 -20.24
N LYS A 134 -5.41 -15.46 -19.44
CA LYS A 134 -6.59 -14.77 -19.99
C LYS A 134 -6.50 -13.25 -19.86
N PHE A 135 -5.92 -12.75 -18.77
CA PHE A 135 -5.72 -11.32 -18.60
C PHE A 135 -4.39 -10.85 -19.17
N HIS A 136 -3.45 -11.77 -19.42
CA HIS A 136 -2.09 -11.47 -19.87
C HIS A 136 -1.36 -10.54 -18.91
N ALA A 137 -1.44 -10.84 -17.60
CA ALA A 137 -0.82 -10.06 -16.56
C ALA A 137 0.69 -9.96 -16.75
N ASN A 138 1.25 -8.76 -16.60
CA ASN A 138 2.68 -8.52 -16.47
C ASN A 138 3.14 -8.67 -15.03
N ILE A 139 2.25 -8.36 -14.08
CA ILE A 139 2.47 -8.47 -12.66
C ILE A 139 1.26 -9.19 -12.06
N ILE A 140 1.51 -10.12 -11.14
CA ILE A 140 0.46 -10.68 -10.27
C ILE A 140 0.88 -10.43 -8.83
N THR A 141 -0.04 -9.89 -8.01
CA THR A 141 0.12 -9.74 -6.57
C THR A 141 -1.01 -10.44 -5.82
N ASP A 142 -0.69 -11.02 -4.68
CA ASP A 142 -1.66 -11.70 -3.83
C ASP A 142 -1.44 -11.38 -2.34
N ASP A 143 -2.52 -11.44 -1.56
CA ASP A 143 -2.52 -11.30 -0.11
C ASP A 143 -3.14 -12.51 0.61
N LEU A 144 -3.52 -13.54 -0.13
CA LEU A 144 -4.21 -14.69 0.43
C LEU A 144 -3.24 -15.66 1.09
N ASN A 145 -3.59 -16.02 2.32
CA ASN A 145 -2.84 -16.97 3.14
C ASN A 145 -3.14 -18.40 2.72
N ALA A 146 -2.19 -19.04 2.03
CA ALA A 146 -2.13 -20.48 1.96
C ALA A 146 -1.61 -21.08 3.28
N LYS A 147 -1.46 -22.42 3.36
CA LYS A 147 -0.75 -23.05 4.47
C LYS A 147 0.68 -22.49 4.56
N PRO A 148 1.24 -22.27 5.76
CA PRO A 148 2.59 -21.73 5.90
C PRO A 148 3.60 -22.69 5.24
N GLN A 149 4.55 -22.09 4.52
CA GLN A 149 5.70 -22.79 3.96
C GLN A 149 6.78 -22.91 5.04
N PHE A 150 7.04 -24.12 5.49
CA PHE A 150 8.06 -24.37 6.51
C PHE A 150 9.36 -24.92 5.88
N TRP A 151 9.37 -26.23 5.55
CA TRP A 151 10.60 -26.93 5.16
C TRP A 151 10.69 -27.24 3.68
N SER A 152 9.59 -27.16 2.96
CA SER A 152 9.49 -27.48 1.54
C SER A 152 8.65 -26.48 0.78
N PRO A 153 8.86 -26.34 -0.55
CA PRO A 153 7.94 -25.61 -1.41
C PRO A 153 6.51 -26.13 -1.29
N THR A 154 5.54 -25.21 -1.27
CA THR A 154 4.14 -25.57 -1.32
C THR A 154 3.71 -25.93 -2.75
N PRO A 155 2.55 -26.59 -2.96
CA PRO A 155 1.99 -26.77 -4.29
C PRO A 155 1.82 -25.44 -5.05
N LYS A 156 1.48 -24.34 -4.36
CA LYS A 156 1.47 -22.98 -4.94
C LYS A 156 2.85 -22.58 -5.44
N THR A 157 3.89 -22.75 -4.62
CA THR A 157 5.28 -22.41 -5.00
C THR A 157 5.72 -23.15 -6.27
N MET A 158 5.41 -24.47 -6.33
CA MET A 158 5.75 -25.29 -7.50
C MET A 158 5.03 -24.80 -8.75
N PHE A 159 3.75 -24.46 -8.63
CA PHE A 159 2.97 -23.96 -9.75
C PHE A 159 3.44 -22.58 -10.20
N SER A 160 3.65 -21.65 -9.28
CA SER A 160 4.15 -20.29 -9.56
C SER A 160 5.50 -20.34 -10.27
N GLY A 161 6.39 -21.28 -9.90
CA GLY A 161 7.65 -21.53 -10.60
C GLY A 161 7.45 -21.99 -12.05
N LYS A 162 6.51 -22.92 -12.30
CA LYS A 162 6.14 -23.35 -13.66
C LYS A 162 5.55 -22.19 -14.47
N LEU A 163 4.70 -21.38 -13.85
CA LEU A 163 4.07 -20.22 -14.48
C LEU A 163 5.12 -19.20 -14.93
N LEU A 164 6.08 -18.85 -14.05
CA LEU A 164 7.20 -17.97 -14.38
C LEU A 164 8.08 -18.53 -15.50
N ASN A 165 8.26 -19.85 -15.57
CA ASN A 165 8.99 -20.48 -16.67
C ASN A 165 8.25 -20.41 -18.01
N LYS A 166 6.91 -20.48 -17.98
CA LYS A 166 6.06 -20.37 -19.18
C LYS A 166 5.93 -18.93 -19.67
N PHE A 167 5.71 -17.97 -18.77
CA PHE A 167 5.46 -16.56 -19.08
C PHE A 167 6.68 -15.71 -18.72
N LYS A 168 7.54 -15.43 -19.71
CA LYS A 168 8.82 -14.72 -19.48
C LYS A 168 8.64 -13.24 -19.09
N ASN A 169 7.49 -12.64 -19.41
CA ASN A 169 7.17 -11.25 -19.08
C ASN A 169 6.32 -11.11 -17.82
N LEU A 170 6.22 -12.15 -16.99
CA LEU A 170 5.47 -12.16 -15.75
C LEU A 170 6.39 -11.96 -14.55
N LEU A 171 5.98 -11.08 -13.64
CA LEU A 171 6.55 -10.83 -12.32
C LEU A 171 5.52 -11.20 -11.25
N LEU A 172 5.94 -11.89 -10.19
CA LEU A 172 5.10 -12.22 -9.05
C LEU A 172 5.55 -11.45 -7.82
N ILE A 173 4.61 -10.82 -7.12
CA ILE A 173 4.86 -10.01 -5.91
C ILE A 173 3.90 -10.45 -4.81
N SER A 174 4.40 -10.68 -3.61
CA SER A 174 3.56 -11.07 -2.47
C SER A 174 4.12 -10.55 -1.15
N GLY A 175 3.25 -10.36 -0.17
CA GLY A 175 3.66 -10.07 1.20
C GLY A 175 4.35 -11.27 1.85
N VAL A 176 5.27 -11.01 2.78
CA VAL A 176 5.96 -12.07 3.53
C VAL A 176 5.02 -12.80 4.49
N GLY A 177 3.91 -12.17 4.87
CA GLY A 177 2.91 -12.66 5.80
C GLY A 177 2.91 -11.91 7.14
N ASN A 178 1.73 -11.81 7.74
CA ASN A 178 1.52 -11.08 9.00
C ASN A 178 1.69 -12.02 10.23
N PHE A 179 2.85 -12.70 10.36
CA PHE A 179 3.07 -13.73 11.39
C PHE A 179 4.12 -13.36 12.44
N GLY A 180 4.58 -12.11 12.45
CA GLY A 180 5.59 -11.64 13.39
C GLY A 180 5.19 -11.92 14.84
N GLY A 181 6.13 -12.44 15.65
CA GLY A 181 5.93 -12.79 17.05
C GLY A 181 5.25 -14.15 17.31
N GLY A 182 4.62 -14.76 16.31
CA GLY A 182 3.94 -16.06 16.41
C GLY A 182 4.71 -17.24 15.85
N TYR A 183 5.98 -17.06 15.52
CA TYR A 183 6.82 -18.05 14.86
C TYR A 183 7.94 -18.57 15.74
N TYR A 184 8.14 -19.89 15.69
CA TYR A 184 9.27 -20.57 16.34
C TYR A 184 9.94 -21.51 15.33
N GLU A 185 11.26 -21.55 15.33
CA GLU A 185 12.10 -22.52 14.61
C GLU A 185 13.26 -22.97 15.50
N GLY A 186 13.47 -24.27 15.59
CA GLY A 186 14.58 -24.85 16.36
C GLY A 186 14.86 -26.30 16.02
N ALA A 187 16.09 -26.73 16.30
CA ALA A 187 16.40 -28.14 16.34
C ALA A 187 15.51 -28.85 17.39
N TRP A 188 15.25 -30.13 17.18
CA TRP A 188 14.59 -30.95 18.19
C TRP A 188 15.50 -31.12 19.40
N GLU A 189 15.17 -30.44 20.49
CA GLU A 189 15.89 -30.50 21.76
C GLU A 189 15.02 -31.21 22.78
N PRO A 190 15.15 -32.55 22.92
CA PRO A 190 14.24 -33.32 23.77
C PRO A 190 14.51 -33.07 25.25
N THR A 191 13.43 -32.88 26.00
CA THR A 191 13.46 -32.84 27.47
C THR A 191 12.31 -33.75 28.02
N PRO A 192 12.52 -34.48 29.14
CA PRO A 192 11.47 -35.30 29.73
C PRO A 192 10.24 -34.46 30.11
N PHE A 193 9.05 -34.95 29.80
CA PHE A 193 7.78 -34.31 30.12
C PHE A 193 6.71 -35.31 30.48
N LEU A 194 6.04 -35.06 31.60
CA LEU A 194 4.93 -35.90 32.06
C LEU A 194 3.60 -35.21 31.71
N LEU A 195 2.76 -35.90 30.93
CA LEU A 195 1.44 -35.40 30.57
C LEU A 195 0.38 -36.51 30.89
N ALA A 196 -0.57 -36.16 31.72
CA ALA A 196 -1.66 -37.11 32.14
C ALA A 196 -1.14 -38.48 32.59
N GLY A 197 -0.05 -38.52 33.38
CA GLY A 197 0.55 -39.74 33.88
C GLY A 197 1.41 -40.54 32.90
N ARG A 198 1.58 -40.05 31.67
CA ARG A 198 2.40 -40.69 30.63
C ARG A 198 3.67 -39.87 30.35
N SER A 199 4.79 -40.56 30.23
CA SER A 199 6.09 -39.92 29.93
C SER A 199 6.27 -39.73 28.44
N TYR A 200 6.75 -38.53 28.08
CA TYR A 200 7.08 -38.10 26.72
C TYR A 200 8.44 -37.42 26.69
N LEU A 201 8.97 -37.24 25.48
CA LEU A 201 10.01 -36.27 25.18
C LEU A 201 9.34 -35.03 24.59
N ALA A 202 9.50 -33.89 25.22
CA ALA A 202 8.98 -32.59 24.74
C ALA A 202 10.06 -31.77 24.08
N GLN A 203 9.69 -30.92 23.11
CA GLN A 203 10.58 -29.88 22.59
C GLN A 203 10.95 -28.91 23.70
N ASP A 204 12.22 -28.68 23.90
CA ASP A 204 12.72 -27.63 24.78
C ASP A 204 12.82 -26.30 24.03
N PHE A 205 11.81 -25.45 24.19
CA PHE A 205 11.75 -24.16 23.52
C PHE A 205 12.79 -23.16 24.06
N GLY A 206 13.14 -23.28 25.34
CA GLY A 206 14.07 -22.36 25.99
C GLY A 206 15.53 -22.57 25.54
N LYS A 207 15.97 -23.82 25.38
CA LYS A 207 17.32 -24.16 24.92
C LYS A 207 17.63 -23.57 23.54
N SER A 208 16.72 -23.68 22.61
CA SER A 208 16.91 -23.19 21.23
C SER A 208 17.18 -21.69 21.13
N VAL A 209 16.78 -20.92 22.14
CA VAL A 209 16.98 -19.46 22.20
C VAL A 209 17.99 -19.04 23.28
N GLY A 210 18.76 -20.01 23.82
CA GLY A 210 19.79 -19.72 24.82
C GLY A 210 19.25 -19.36 26.21
N GLN A 211 17.97 -19.68 26.48
CA GLN A 211 17.32 -19.51 27.78
C GLN A 211 17.18 -20.87 28.47
N GLY A 212 17.06 -20.91 29.79
CA GLY A 212 16.96 -22.16 30.54
C GLY A 212 15.85 -23.09 30.04
N SER A 213 15.99 -24.40 30.29
CA SER A 213 15.08 -25.45 29.79
C SER A 213 13.59 -25.14 30.05
N ARG A 214 12.77 -25.23 28.99
CA ARG A 214 11.33 -25.03 29.02
C ARG A 214 10.63 -25.95 28.01
N PRO A 215 9.88 -26.95 28.48
CA PRO A 215 9.22 -27.94 27.62
C PRO A 215 7.92 -27.43 26.97
N TYR A 216 7.63 -26.14 27.09
CA TYR A 216 6.45 -25.49 26.48
C TYR A 216 6.75 -24.05 26.10
N ASP A 217 6.08 -23.56 25.09
CA ASP A 217 5.92 -22.12 24.83
C ASP A 217 4.57 -21.63 25.38
N SER A 218 4.47 -20.36 25.76
CA SER A 218 3.29 -19.85 26.44
C SER A 218 2.86 -18.47 25.95
N PHE A 219 1.56 -18.23 26.01
CA PHE A 219 0.94 -16.95 25.68
C PHE A 219 -0.35 -16.74 26.47
N ILE A 220 -0.84 -15.51 26.52
CA ILE A 220 -2.15 -15.20 27.08
C ILE A 220 -3.20 -15.26 25.98
N MET A 221 -4.20 -16.10 26.16
CA MET A 221 -5.32 -16.24 25.24
C MET A 221 -6.54 -15.49 25.79
N PRO A 222 -6.97 -14.38 25.14
CA PRO A 222 -8.14 -13.62 25.60
C PRO A 222 -9.42 -14.47 25.65
N SER A 223 -10.42 -13.99 26.38
CA SER A 223 -11.77 -14.56 26.37
C SER A 223 -12.37 -14.52 24.97
N HIS A 224 -13.17 -15.52 24.64
CA HIS A 224 -13.89 -15.61 23.36
C HIS A 224 -13.02 -15.47 22.11
N THR A 225 -11.75 -15.92 22.17
CA THR A 225 -10.83 -15.94 21.03
C THR A 225 -10.45 -17.35 20.62
N GLY A 226 -10.14 -17.52 19.34
CA GLY A 226 -9.64 -18.77 18.80
C GLY A 226 -8.17 -18.70 18.45
N VAL A 227 -7.46 -19.83 18.47
CA VAL A 227 -6.06 -19.96 18.01
C VAL A 227 -5.94 -21.13 17.03
N ASN A 228 -5.18 -20.90 15.98
CA ASN A 228 -4.68 -21.91 15.05
C ASN A 228 -3.17 -22.07 15.26
N ILE A 229 -2.71 -23.26 15.53
CA ILE A 229 -1.30 -23.57 15.70
C ILE A 229 -0.91 -24.58 14.62
N PHE A 230 0.07 -24.23 13.81
CA PHE A 230 0.65 -25.09 12.79
C PHE A 230 2.00 -25.61 13.28
N LEU A 231 2.23 -26.90 13.15
CA LEU A 231 3.51 -27.53 13.43
C LEU A 231 4.06 -28.16 12.15
N GLY A 232 5.29 -27.81 11.80
CA GLY A 232 6.05 -28.42 10.72
C GLY A 232 7.28 -29.15 11.27
N ILE A 233 7.52 -30.37 10.78
CA ILE A 233 8.73 -31.16 11.06
C ILE A 233 9.44 -31.46 9.75
N ASN A 234 10.78 -31.49 9.75
CA ASN A 234 11.57 -31.65 8.53
C ASN A 234 11.83 -33.12 8.11
N SER A 235 10.98 -34.06 8.58
CA SER A 235 11.18 -35.50 8.39
C SER A 235 10.90 -35.99 6.96
N SER A 236 10.03 -35.31 6.20
CA SER A 236 9.73 -35.69 4.81
C SER A 236 9.32 -34.48 3.95
N PRO A 237 9.49 -34.59 2.61
CA PRO A 237 9.00 -33.56 1.68
C PRO A 237 7.48 -33.57 1.52
N GLU A 238 6.82 -34.61 1.93
CA GLU A 238 5.37 -34.85 1.75
C GLU A 238 4.53 -34.10 2.78
N ALA A 239 5.06 -33.01 3.33
CA ALA A 239 4.41 -32.17 4.34
C ALA A 239 2.98 -31.75 3.97
N TYR A 240 2.62 -31.84 2.71
CA TYR A 240 1.34 -31.39 2.15
C TYR A 240 0.52 -32.53 1.51
N SER A 241 1.04 -33.78 1.51
CA SER A 241 0.31 -34.92 0.99
C SER A 241 -0.79 -35.38 1.98
N ARG A 242 -1.84 -36.01 1.46
CA ARG A 242 -2.90 -36.62 2.31
C ARG A 242 -2.43 -37.87 3.01
N SER A 243 -1.35 -38.49 2.55
CA SER A 243 -0.73 -39.68 3.15
C SER A 243 0.54 -39.29 3.89
N CYS A 244 0.60 -39.60 5.17
CA CYS A 244 1.78 -39.34 6.00
C CYS A 244 2.63 -40.63 6.06
N PRO A 245 3.94 -40.54 5.69
CA PRO A 245 4.81 -41.73 5.74
C PRO A 245 4.85 -42.36 7.12
N SER A 246 4.77 -43.66 7.18
CA SER A 246 4.88 -44.44 8.45
C SER A 246 6.27 -44.27 9.10
N SER A 247 7.28 -43.93 8.30
CA SER A 247 8.65 -43.60 8.75
C SER A 247 8.79 -42.30 9.50
N ASN A 248 7.84 -41.36 9.35
CA ASN A 248 7.87 -40.13 10.12
C ASN A 248 7.62 -40.40 11.63
N PRO A 249 8.28 -39.65 12.51
CA PRO A 249 8.01 -39.77 13.94
C PRO A 249 6.56 -39.38 14.26
N LYS A 250 5.97 -40.10 15.21
CA LYS A 250 4.63 -39.75 15.72
C LYS A 250 4.76 -38.60 16.70
N MET A 251 4.28 -37.45 16.28
CA MET A 251 4.34 -36.23 17.07
C MET A 251 2.96 -35.88 17.62
N THR A 252 2.91 -35.39 18.84
CA THR A 252 1.71 -34.83 19.47
C THR A 252 1.93 -33.35 19.73
N MET A 253 1.02 -32.54 19.26
CA MET A 253 0.91 -31.14 19.67
C MET A 253 -0.27 -31.02 20.61
N ALA A 254 -0.06 -30.44 21.80
CA ALA A 254 -1.12 -30.22 22.76
C ALA A 254 -1.10 -28.77 23.25
N LEU A 255 -2.29 -28.24 23.48
CA LEU A 255 -2.51 -26.97 24.17
C LEU A 255 -2.97 -27.28 25.59
N LEU A 256 -2.25 -26.70 26.55
CA LEU A 256 -2.53 -26.87 27.97
C LEU A 256 -2.96 -25.54 28.58
N ASN A 257 -3.72 -25.59 29.67
CA ASN A 257 -3.96 -24.40 30.49
C ASN A 257 -2.79 -24.12 31.44
N GLY A 258 -2.89 -23.03 32.24
CA GLY A 258 -1.90 -22.66 33.23
C GLY A 258 -1.59 -23.71 34.30
N HIS A 259 -2.45 -24.71 34.46
CA HIS A 259 -2.34 -25.85 35.41
C HIS A 259 -1.81 -27.14 34.75
N ASN A 260 -1.42 -27.11 33.50
CA ASN A 260 -0.98 -28.24 32.67
C ASN A 260 -2.11 -29.24 32.33
N GLU A 261 -3.37 -28.84 32.42
CA GLU A 261 -4.49 -29.66 31.96
C GLU A 261 -4.67 -29.49 30.44
N VAL A 262 -4.95 -30.61 29.75
CA VAL A 262 -5.07 -30.60 28.29
C VAL A 262 -6.36 -29.91 27.87
N LEU A 263 -6.25 -28.83 27.15
CA LEU A 263 -7.37 -28.14 26.49
C LEU A 263 -7.75 -28.83 25.18
N THR A 264 -6.75 -29.18 24.38
CA THR A 264 -6.90 -29.91 23.13
C THR A 264 -5.55 -30.53 22.73
N SER A 265 -5.59 -31.60 21.95
CA SER A 265 -4.37 -32.21 21.42
C SER A 265 -4.63 -32.89 20.09
N GLN A 266 -3.58 -33.03 19.29
CA GLN A 266 -3.59 -33.77 18.04
C GLN A 266 -2.29 -34.55 17.87
N THR A 267 -2.40 -35.81 17.46
CA THR A 267 -1.26 -36.69 17.24
C THR A 267 -1.26 -37.18 15.80
N GLN A 268 -0.13 -36.98 15.11
CA GLN A 268 0.01 -37.37 13.70
C GLN A 268 1.46 -37.74 13.36
N ARG A 269 1.63 -38.41 12.20
CA ARG A 269 2.94 -38.66 11.55
C ARG A 269 3.19 -37.72 10.36
N CYS A 270 2.28 -36.78 10.10
CA CYS A 270 2.43 -35.83 9.01
C CYS A 270 3.50 -34.79 9.35
N ALA A 271 4.30 -34.42 8.36
CA ALA A 271 5.32 -33.39 8.51
C ALA A 271 4.72 -31.98 8.70
N LEU A 272 3.44 -31.80 8.42
CA LEU A 272 2.71 -30.57 8.74
C LEU A 272 1.31 -30.90 9.25
N PHE A 273 0.94 -30.35 10.39
CA PHE A 273 -0.43 -30.48 10.93
C PHE A 273 -0.84 -29.24 11.73
N LYS A 274 -2.15 -29.12 11.96
CA LYS A 274 -2.78 -27.94 12.56
C LYS A 274 -3.58 -28.34 13.78
N LEU A 275 -3.44 -27.60 14.87
CA LEU A 275 -4.29 -27.65 16.06
C LEU A 275 -5.13 -26.38 16.11
N THR A 276 -6.42 -26.50 16.43
CA THR A 276 -7.32 -25.36 16.61
C THR A 276 -7.98 -25.45 17.98
N TYR A 277 -8.05 -24.32 18.67
CA TYR A 277 -8.75 -24.22 19.96
C TYR A 277 -9.46 -22.87 20.07
N PHE A 278 -10.61 -22.85 20.75
CA PHE A 278 -11.37 -21.64 21.04
C PHE A 278 -11.56 -21.51 22.55
N ASN A 279 -11.14 -20.39 23.14
CA ASN A 279 -11.35 -20.08 24.53
C ASN A 279 -12.79 -19.55 24.74
N SER A 280 -13.70 -20.44 25.14
CA SER A 280 -15.10 -20.07 25.43
C SER A 280 -15.31 -19.45 26.82
N ASN A 281 -14.25 -19.37 27.65
CA ASN A 281 -14.35 -18.78 28.99
C ASN A 281 -14.60 -17.28 28.93
N SER A 282 -15.23 -16.74 29.94
CA SER A 282 -15.45 -15.32 30.12
C SER A 282 -14.17 -14.51 30.48
N SER A 283 -13.08 -15.22 30.80
CA SER A 283 -11.78 -14.63 31.16
C SER A 283 -10.65 -15.13 30.27
N ALA A 284 -9.56 -14.35 30.22
CA ALA A 284 -8.34 -14.78 29.58
C ALA A 284 -7.70 -15.96 30.32
N ILE A 285 -7.06 -16.87 29.56
CA ILE A 285 -6.32 -17.99 30.11
C ILE A 285 -4.84 -17.92 29.73
N THR A 286 -3.97 -18.46 30.58
CA THR A 286 -2.61 -18.78 30.20
C THR A 286 -2.63 -20.09 29.41
N ALA A 287 -2.25 -20.04 28.15
CA ALA A 287 -2.13 -21.21 27.29
C ALA A 287 -0.67 -21.61 27.13
N ARG A 288 -0.40 -22.92 27.12
CA ARG A 288 0.94 -23.50 26.92
C ARG A 288 0.90 -24.48 25.76
N ILE A 289 1.77 -24.27 24.79
CA ILE A 289 1.93 -25.18 23.65
C ILE A 289 3.03 -26.16 24.01
N VAL A 290 2.76 -27.46 23.92
CA VAL A 290 3.77 -28.51 24.03
C VAL A 290 3.81 -29.31 22.72
N VAL A 291 5.02 -29.64 22.30
CA VAL A 291 5.26 -30.53 21.16
C VAL A 291 5.95 -31.76 21.71
N LEU A 292 5.30 -32.91 21.59
CA LEU A 292 5.67 -34.13 22.24
C LEU A 292 6.01 -35.22 21.22
N LYS A 293 6.99 -36.03 21.55
CA LYS A 293 7.31 -37.30 20.88
C LYS A 293 7.24 -38.43 21.89
N ASP A 294 6.66 -39.57 21.50
CA ASP A 294 6.69 -40.79 22.34
C ASP A 294 8.16 -41.25 22.52
N GLY A 295 8.57 -41.57 23.71
CA GLY A 295 9.94 -42.01 24.01
C GLY A 295 10.36 -43.31 23.31
N THR A 296 9.38 -44.09 22.80
CA THR A 296 9.61 -45.33 22.02
C THR A 296 9.87 -45.07 20.53
N GLU A 297 9.60 -43.85 20.04
CA GLU A 297 9.83 -43.52 18.62
C GLU A 297 11.33 -43.29 18.35
N PRO A 298 11.83 -43.65 17.16
CA PRO A 298 13.24 -43.49 16.80
C PRO A 298 13.79 -42.06 17.06
N SER A 299 14.98 -41.99 17.60
CA SER A 299 15.69 -40.72 17.75
C SER A 299 16.35 -40.31 16.43
N ASP A 300 15.75 -39.37 15.71
CA ASP A 300 16.43 -38.72 14.57
C ASP A 300 17.12 -37.47 15.09
N GLN A 301 18.44 -37.47 15.10
CA GLN A 301 19.26 -36.32 15.54
C GLN A 301 19.17 -35.13 14.60
N SER A 302 18.62 -35.32 13.38
CA SER A 302 18.46 -34.25 12.39
C SER A 302 17.07 -33.59 12.42
N LEU A 303 16.19 -34.04 13.36
CA LEU A 303 14.85 -33.50 13.45
C LEU A 303 14.87 -32.03 13.87
N ALA A 304 14.09 -31.21 13.15
CA ALA A 304 13.85 -29.84 13.50
C ALA A 304 12.36 -29.51 13.41
N VAL A 305 11.93 -28.54 14.18
CA VAL A 305 10.54 -28.12 14.29
C VAL A 305 10.37 -26.67 13.94
N LYS A 306 9.30 -26.37 13.21
CA LYS A 306 8.79 -25.02 12.97
C LYS A 306 7.37 -24.95 13.47
N MET A 307 7.02 -23.86 14.15
CA MET A 307 5.69 -23.67 14.68
C MET A 307 5.22 -22.25 14.33
N LEU A 308 3.95 -22.13 13.98
CA LEU A 308 3.28 -20.85 13.75
C LEU A 308 1.96 -20.84 14.52
N ALA A 309 1.79 -19.85 15.39
CA ALA A 309 0.56 -19.62 16.14
C ALA A 309 -0.13 -18.34 15.66
N GLN A 310 -1.40 -18.44 15.31
CA GLN A 310 -2.23 -17.35 14.80
C GLN A 310 -3.57 -17.29 15.52
N TRP A 311 -4.11 -16.10 15.74
CA TRP A 311 -5.51 -15.97 16.17
C TRP A 311 -6.44 -16.48 15.05
N ALA A 312 -7.53 -17.15 15.45
CA ALA A 312 -8.48 -17.76 14.50
C ALA A 312 -9.61 -16.83 14.04
N GLU A 313 -9.53 -15.54 14.33
CA GLU A 313 -10.55 -14.55 13.99
C GLU A 313 -10.53 -14.17 12.52
N ARG A 314 -11.71 -13.77 11.97
CA ARG A 314 -11.88 -13.43 10.55
C ARG A 314 -11.08 -12.19 10.09
N SER A 315 -10.62 -11.36 11.03
CA SER A 315 -9.78 -10.17 10.78
C SER A 315 -8.33 -10.37 11.24
N ALA A 316 -7.88 -11.63 11.38
CA ALA A 316 -6.64 -11.96 12.07
C ALA A 316 -5.38 -11.68 11.24
N THR A 317 -4.97 -10.44 11.22
CA THR A 317 -3.59 -10.04 10.90
C THR A 317 -2.68 -10.11 12.12
N ARG A 318 -3.15 -10.71 13.23
CA ARG A 318 -2.39 -10.75 14.48
C ARG A 318 -1.91 -12.16 14.78
N SER A 319 -0.60 -12.33 14.80
CA SER A 319 0.04 -13.52 15.36
C SER A 319 -0.13 -13.57 16.87
N VAL A 320 -0.09 -14.79 17.42
CA VAL A 320 -0.04 -15.02 18.86
C VAL A 320 1.35 -14.66 19.35
N PRO A 321 1.52 -13.78 20.35
CA PRO A 321 2.85 -13.44 20.85
C PRO A 321 3.43 -14.60 21.65
N LEU A 322 4.22 -15.44 21.00
CA LEU A 322 4.93 -16.56 21.65
C LEU A 322 6.08 -16.02 22.50
N ARG A 323 6.30 -16.63 23.68
CA ARG A 323 7.39 -16.27 24.58
C ARG A 323 8.77 -16.57 23.99
N TYR A 324 8.91 -17.69 23.28
CA TYR A 324 10.15 -18.17 22.68
C TYR A 324 10.13 -18.03 21.16
N ASN A 325 9.56 -16.93 20.65
CA ASN A 325 9.58 -16.65 19.22
C ASN A 325 11.03 -16.57 18.69
N THR A 326 11.23 -17.07 17.50
CA THR A 326 12.49 -16.96 16.78
C THR A 326 12.38 -16.03 15.61
N LEU A 327 13.51 -15.41 15.22
CA LEU A 327 13.62 -14.74 13.94
C LEU A 327 13.80 -15.82 12.87
N GLY A 328 12.78 -16.06 12.09
CA GLY A 328 12.82 -17.06 11.03
C GLY A 328 11.52 -17.04 10.25
N GLY A 329 11.54 -17.52 9.02
CA GLY A 329 10.43 -17.32 8.12
C GLY A 329 9.54 -18.53 7.89
N ALA A 330 8.25 -18.41 8.21
CA ALA A 330 7.22 -19.06 7.44
C ALA A 330 6.72 -18.05 6.41
N SER A 331 6.86 -18.31 5.13
CA SER A 331 6.29 -17.46 4.10
C SER A 331 4.94 -18.00 3.64
N ASN A 332 3.97 -17.11 3.48
CA ASN A 332 2.72 -17.46 2.81
C ASN A 332 2.84 -17.49 1.29
N SER A 333 3.77 -16.72 0.76
CA SER A 333 3.80 -16.43 -0.66
C SER A 333 4.28 -17.61 -1.49
N GLY A 334 5.13 -18.47 -0.93
CA GLY A 334 5.71 -19.57 -1.70
C GLY A 334 6.46 -19.15 -2.97
N LEU A 335 6.75 -17.85 -3.14
CA LEU A 335 7.39 -17.33 -4.34
C LEU A 335 8.90 -17.54 -4.29
N LEU A 336 9.41 -18.33 -5.21
CA LEU A 336 10.84 -18.61 -5.38
C LEU A 336 11.22 -18.41 -6.84
N GLY A 337 12.16 -17.53 -7.11
CA GLY A 337 12.67 -17.34 -8.47
C GLY A 337 13.10 -15.90 -8.77
N PRO A 338 13.81 -15.70 -9.89
CA PRO A 338 14.41 -14.40 -10.23
C PRO A 338 13.36 -13.31 -10.55
N ARG A 339 12.17 -13.71 -10.99
CA ARG A 339 11.04 -12.79 -11.27
C ARG A 339 9.97 -12.92 -10.21
N SER A 340 10.40 -12.99 -8.96
CA SER A 340 9.52 -12.92 -7.79
C SER A 340 10.14 -12.05 -6.71
N ILE A 341 9.31 -11.35 -5.94
CA ILE A 341 9.76 -10.57 -4.80
C ILE A 341 8.75 -10.71 -3.66
N ILE A 342 9.28 -10.91 -2.47
CA ILE A 342 8.52 -10.99 -1.24
C ILE A 342 8.81 -9.72 -0.44
N VAL A 343 7.77 -9.00 -0.05
CA VAL A 343 7.88 -7.72 0.64
C VAL A 343 7.29 -7.79 2.04
N ALA A 344 7.83 -6.97 2.96
CA ALA A 344 7.27 -6.82 4.30
C ALA A 344 6.83 -5.38 4.56
N ALA A 345 5.84 -5.21 5.44
CA ALA A 345 5.28 -3.93 5.78
C ALA A 345 6.13 -3.15 6.80
N VAL A 346 6.25 -1.84 6.62
CA VAL A 346 6.82 -0.90 7.59
C VAL A 346 5.83 0.21 7.90
N ASP A 347 5.79 0.62 9.19
CA ASP A 347 4.89 1.68 9.66
C ASP A 347 5.40 3.07 9.24
N PRO A 348 4.74 3.75 8.28
CA PRO A 348 5.12 5.09 7.85
C PRO A 348 5.05 6.13 8.97
N ASN A 349 4.26 5.90 10.03
CA ASN A 349 4.17 6.83 11.17
C ASN A 349 5.45 6.87 12.01
N THR A 350 6.35 5.92 11.83
CA THR A 350 7.64 5.88 12.53
C THR A 350 8.79 6.48 11.72
N TYR A 351 8.50 7.11 10.58
CA TYR A 351 9.51 7.66 9.67
C TYR A 351 10.37 8.74 10.34
N LEU A 352 11.63 8.41 10.60
CA LEU A 352 12.62 9.31 11.17
C LEU A 352 13.93 9.18 10.39
N ARG A 353 14.37 10.27 9.74
CA ARG A 353 15.66 10.30 9.00
C ARG A 353 15.79 9.12 8.01
N ASN A 354 14.78 8.88 7.19
CA ASN A 354 14.68 7.75 6.26
C ASN A 354 14.69 6.35 6.91
N ARG A 355 14.38 6.26 8.20
CA ARG A 355 14.24 4.99 8.91
C ARG A 355 12.81 4.79 9.35
N LEU A 356 12.33 3.57 9.14
CA LEU A 356 10.99 3.12 9.50
C LEU A 356 11.09 1.94 10.45
N ALA A 357 10.14 1.83 11.36
CA ALA A 357 9.98 0.59 12.12
C ALA A 357 9.28 -0.47 11.26
N ILE A 358 9.80 -1.69 11.30
CA ILE A 358 9.07 -2.84 10.75
C ILE A 358 7.76 -3.00 11.53
N GLU A 359 6.68 -3.32 10.83
CA GLU A 359 5.42 -3.63 11.49
C GLU A 359 5.61 -4.85 12.41
N PRO A 360 5.10 -4.80 13.67
CA PRO A 360 5.30 -5.89 14.64
C PRO A 360 4.75 -7.24 14.18
N PHE A 361 3.76 -7.22 13.29
CA PHE A 361 3.16 -8.42 12.70
C PHE A 361 3.92 -8.92 11.46
N ALA A 362 4.80 -8.14 10.84
CA ALA A 362 5.53 -8.56 9.66
C ALA A 362 6.48 -9.73 9.98
N THR A 363 6.42 -10.76 9.15
CA THR A 363 7.30 -11.92 9.29
C THR A 363 8.72 -11.54 8.94
N SER A 364 9.69 -12.08 9.70
CA SER A 364 11.12 -11.92 9.42
C SER A 364 11.69 -13.17 8.78
N GLY A 365 12.84 -13.01 8.11
CA GLY A 365 13.58 -14.13 7.51
C GLY A 365 14.80 -14.55 8.31
N PRO A 366 15.68 -15.40 7.72
CA PRO A 366 15.50 -16.04 6.41
C PRO A 366 14.52 -17.21 6.44
N LEU A 367 13.94 -17.56 5.29
CA LEU A 367 13.26 -18.85 5.13
C LEU A 367 14.33 -19.92 4.88
N ARG A 368 14.26 -21.03 5.60
CA ARG A 368 15.12 -22.20 5.39
C ARG A 368 14.30 -23.34 4.83
N LEU A 369 14.76 -23.92 3.72
CA LEU A 369 14.13 -25.05 3.06
C LEU A 369 15.07 -26.24 3.04
N ASP A 370 14.58 -27.39 3.50
CA ASP A 370 15.28 -28.68 3.41
C ASP A 370 15.02 -29.37 2.07
N TYR A 371 13.96 -28.96 1.38
CA TYR A 371 13.51 -29.55 0.13
C TYR A 371 13.35 -28.48 -0.95
N GLY A 372 13.68 -28.82 -2.17
CA GLY A 372 13.50 -28.02 -3.36
C GLY A 372 12.64 -28.70 -4.42
N ILE A 373 12.37 -27.96 -5.48
CA ILE A 373 11.67 -28.48 -6.65
C ILE A 373 12.69 -29.20 -7.54
N ASN A 374 12.37 -30.42 -8.01
CA ASN A 374 13.24 -31.14 -8.95
C ASN A 374 13.32 -30.43 -10.32
N SER A 375 14.22 -30.85 -11.18
CA SER A 375 14.46 -30.23 -12.51
C SER A 375 13.25 -30.29 -13.45
N SER A 376 12.39 -31.30 -13.32
CA SER A 376 11.13 -31.41 -14.07
C SER A 376 10.02 -30.51 -13.50
N GLY A 377 10.17 -29.99 -12.28
CA GLY A 377 9.21 -29.08 -11.65
C GLY A 377 7.95 -29.77 -11.13
N ASP A 378 7.91 -31.10 -11.06
CA ASP A 378 6.75 -31.90 -10.68
C ASP A 378 6.92 -32.66 -9.36
N GLY A 379 8.12 -32.68 -8.80
CA GLY A 379 8.46 -33.35 -7.56
C GLY A 379 9.35 -32.53 -6.64
N LEU A 380 9.51 -33.04 -5.41
CA LEU A 380 10.40 -32.44 -4.42
C LEU A 380 11.64 -33.32 -4.21
N ILE A 381 12.78 -32.68 -4.07
CA ILE A 381 14.06 -33.32 -3.72
C ILE A 381 14.58 -32.73 -2.42
N ARG A 382 15.21 -33.58 -1.59
CA ARG A 382 15.92 -33.12 -0.39
C ARG A 382 17.24 -32.49 -0.79
N PHE A 383 17.53 -31.29 -0.24
CA PHE A 383 18.83 -30.67 -0.40
C PHE A 383 19.89 -31.38 0.47
N PRO A 384 21.15 -31.45 0.02
CA PRO A 384 22.25 -31.95 0.85
C PRO A 384 22.46 -31.15 2.15
N SER A 385 22.15 -29.86 2.09
CA SER A 385 22.09 -28.94 3.23
C SER A 385 20.93 -27.98 3.07
N PRO A 386 20.29 -27.49 4.16
CA PRO A 386 19.19 -26.56 4.07
C PRO A 386 19.54 -25.32 3.25
N GLN A 387 18.68 -24.97 2.30
CA GLN A 387 18.83 -23.75 1.50
C GLN A 387 18.25 -22.56 2.26
N ARG A 388 18.99 -21.47 2.25
CA ARG A 388 18.57 -20.19 2.82
C ARG A 388 17.97 -19.33 1.73
N ILE A 389 16.75 -18.83 1.96
CA ILE A 389 16.07 -17.86 1.09
C ILE A 389 15.95 -16.55 1.85
N ASP A 390 16.52 -15.49 1.28
CA ASP A 390 16.51 -14.15 1.86
C ASP A 390 15.16 -13.47 1.67
N ILE A 391 14.29 -13.59 2.68
CA ILE A 391 12.98 -12.93 2.79
C ILE A 391 12.93 -12.06 4.06
N PRO A 392 12.26 -10.90 4.04
CA PRO A 392 11.74 -10.22 2.86
C PRO A 392 12.87 -9.79 1.91
N GLY A 393 12.53 -9.55 0.63
CA GLY A 393 13.46 -8.95 -0.31
C GLY A 393 13.65 -7.46 0.00
N VAL A 394 12.55 -6.72 0.10
CA VAL A 394 12.52 -5.30 0.49
C VAL A 394 11.37 -5.04 1.45
N VAL A 395 11.39 -3.89 2.12
CA VAL A 395 10.25 -3.41 2.89
C VAL A 395 9.56 -2.26 2.16
N VAL A 396 8.25 -2.17 2.37
CA VAL A 396 7.36 -1.21 1.70
C VAL A 396 6.45 -0.60 2.77
N PRO A 397 6.18 0.72 2.75
CA PRO A 397 5.24 1.29 3.70
C PRO A 397 3.85 0.70 3.50
N ASP A 398 3.13 0.50 4.59
CA ASP A 398 1.70 0.24 4.60
C ASP A 398 0.89 1.51 4.90
N ARG A 399 -0.32 1.40 5.44
CA ARG A 399 -1.21 2.52 5.83
C ARG A 399 -1.55 3.46 4.68
N PHE A 400 -1.63 2.94 3.45
CA PHE A 400 -2.26 3.68 2.36
C PHE A 400 -3.71 4.00 2.73
N MET A 401 -4.10 5.25 2.50
CA MET A 401 -5.48 5.66 2.74
C MET A 401 -6.37 5.12 1.61
N VAL A 402 -7.28 4.23 1.95
CA VAL A 402 -8.23 3.62 1.02
C VAL A 402 -9.66 3.88 1.47
N ALA A 403 -10.57 3.93 0.52
CA ALA A 403 -11.99 4.06 0.79
C ALA A 403 -12.56 2.72 1.26
N MET A 404 -13.13 2.73 2.46
CA MET A 404 -13.82 1.59 3.06
C MET A 404 -15.30 1.95 3.29
N PRO A 405 -16.24 0.98 3.24
CA PRO A 405 -17.65 1.26 3.48
C PRO A 405 -17.88 1.94 4.83
N SER A 406 -18.79 2.90 4.87
CA SER A 406 -19.25 3.47 6.13
C SER A 406 -20.18 2.49 6.86
N SER A 407 -20.14 2.48 8.19
CA SER A 407 -20.99 1.62 9.02
C SER A 407 -22.50 1.83 8.85
N GLY A 408 -22.93 2.87 8.15
CA GLY A 408 -24.34 3.20 7.85
C GLY A 408 -24.79 2.84 6.45
N GLY A 409 -23.96 2.17 5.62
CA GLY A 409 -24.34 1.69 4.28
C GLY A 409 -24.47 2.75 3.18
N ALA A 410 -24.33 4.03 3.48
CA ALA A 410 -24.35 5.11 2.50
C ALA A 410 -22.96 5.78 2.41
N GLY A 411 -22.17 5.42 1.36
CA GLY A 411 -20.89 6.04 1.11
C GLY A 411 -19.68 5.28 1.69
N TYR A 412 -18.52 5.94 1.72
CA TYR A 412 -17.26 5.38 2.21
C TYR A 412 -16.55 6.37 3.13
N VAL A 413 -15.62 5.84 3.93
CA VAL A 413 -14.68 6.59 4.77
C VAL A 413 -13.26 6.21 4.40
N MET A 414 -12.35 7.20 4.36
CA MET A 414 -10.94 6.92 4.13
C MET A 414 -10.31 6.37 5.40
N ARG A 415 -9.70 5.20 5.30
CA ARG A 415 -9.00 4.54 6.41
C ARG A 415 -7.64 4.01 5.98
N PRO A 416 -6.68 3.88 6.89
CA PRO A 416 -5.40 3.27 6.57
C PRO A 416 -5.57 1.78 6.32
N PHE A 417 -5.11 1.31 5.16
CA PHE A 417 -4.98 -0.11 4.85
C PHE A 417 -3.64 -0.60 5.37
N ILE A 418 -3.67 -1.53 6.34
CA ILE A 418 -2.52 -1.95 7.13
C ILE A 418 -2.17 -3.40 6.78
N GLY A 419 -0.89 -3.71 6.81
CA GLY A 419 -0.41 -5.08 6.63
C GLY A 419 0.41 -5.29 5.37
N ASP A 420 0.94 -6.50 5.25
CA ASP A 420 1.60 -6.94 4.04
C ASP A 420 0.64 -6.94 2.83
N SER A 421 -0.67 -7.04 3.10
CA SER A 421 -1.76 -6.87 2.12
C SER A 421 -1.77 -5.47 1.47
N ALA A 422 -1.23 -4.44 2.14
CA ALA A 422 -1.03 -3.11 1.57
C ALA A 422 0.36 -2.96 0.91
N ALA A 423 1.40 -3.57 1.50
CA ALA A 423 2.78 -3.49 1.02
C ALA A 423 2.97 -4.21 -0.33
N GLY A 424 2.33 -5.37 -0.52
CA GLY A 424 2.38 -6.14 -1.77
C GLY A 424 1.86 -5.34 -2.98
N PRO A 425 0.61 -4.84 -2.95
CA PRO A 425 0.08 -4.01 -4.03
C PRO A 425 0.87 -2.72 -4.24
N ALA A 426 1.42 -2.12 -3.19
CA ALA A 426 2.29 -0.94 -3.35
C ALA A 426 3.56 -1.25 -4.14
N ALA A 427 4.22 -2.38 -3.84
CA ALA A 427 5.34 -2.86 -4.63
C ALA A 427 4.94 -3.19 -6.09
N ALA A 428 3.73 -3.72 -6.30
CA ALA A 428 3.19 -3.99 -7.64
C ALA A 428 2.96 -2.69 -8.43
N GLY A 429 2.46 -1.64 -7.78
CA GLY A 429 2.36 -0.31 -8.38
C GLY A 429 3.71 0.28 -8.78
N VAL A 430 4.74 0.15 -7.92
CA VAL A 430 6.12 0.55 -8.25
C VAL A 430 6.67 -0.24 -9.43
N ALA A 431 6.48 -1.56 -9.43
CA ALA A 431 6.91 -2.41 -10.55
C ALA A 431 6.19 -2.03 -11.86
N ALA A 432 4.90 -1.66 -11.79
CA ALA A 432 4.15 -1.20 -12.96
C ALA A 432 4.71 0.12 -13.51
N LEU A 433 5.11 1.07 -12.65
CA LEU A 433 5.80 2.29 -13.08
C LEU A 433 7.11 1.95 -13.80
N LEU A 434 7.95 1.10 -13.21
CA LEU A 434 9.24 0.69 -13.79
C LEU A 434 9.07 0.00 -15.14
N LEU A 435 8.11 -0.94 -15.25
CA LEU A 435 7.83 -1.64 -16.51
C LEU A 435 7.27 -0.70 -17.57
N SER A 436 6.43 0.27 -17.20
CA SER A 436 5.93 1.29 -18.14
C SER A 436 7.04 2.23 -18.62
N ALA A 437 8.12 2.34 -17.85
CA ALA A 437 9.36 3.03 -18.23
C ALA A 437 10.35 2.12 -18.97
N HIS A 438 9.89 0.92 -19.41
CA HIS A 438 10.66 -0.07 -20.17
C HIS A 438 11.83 -0.70 -19.39
N ALA A 439 11.81 -0.72 -18.05
CA ALA A 439 12.76 -1.51 -17.28
C ALA A 439 12.57 -3.02 -17.58
N PRO A 440 13.65 -3.81 -17.74
CA PRO A 440 13.54 -5.24 -18.04
C PRO A 440 12.87 -6.01 -16.90
N VAL A 441 11.85 -6.81 -17.23
CA VAL A 441 11.03 -7.54 -16.23
C VAL A 441 11.86 -8.52 -15.39
N ASP A 442 12.85 -9.17 -15.98
CA ASP A 442 13.76 -10.10 -15.31
C ASP A 442 14.73 -9.42 -14.34
N GLN A 443 14.89 -8.11 -14.42
CA GLN A 443 15.73 -7.31 -13.55
C GLN A 443 14.96 -6.61 -12.42
N ILE A 444 13.63 -6.49 -12.51
CA ILE A 444 12.83 -5.71 -11.54
C ILE A 444 13.10 -6.13 -10.09
N SER A 445 13.09 -7.44 -9.81
CA SER A 445 13.34 -7.93 -8.45
C SER A 445 14.72 -7.52 -7.92
N GLU A 446 15.75 -7.62 -8.73
CA GLU A 446 17.11 -7.24 -8.37
C GLU A 446 17.31 -5.72 -8.32
N LEU A 447 16.67 -4.98 -9.22
CA LEU A 447 16.67 -3.52 -9.19
C LEU A 447 16.08 -2.99 -7.88
N LEU A 448 14.92 -3.51 -7.48
CA LEU A 448 14.27 -3.12 -6.22
C LEU A 448 15.12 -3.44 -5.00
N LYS A 449 15.81 -4.60 -4.97
CA LYS A 449 16.73 -4.98 -3.89
C LYS A 449 17.98 -4.09 -3.86
N LYS A 450 18.62 -3.86 -5.00
CA LYS A 450 19.87 -3.09 -5.10
C LYS A 450 19.67 -1.60 -4.89
N SER A 451 18.52 -1.05 -5.30
CA SER A 451 18.16 0.34 -5.11
C SER A 451 17.68 0.65 -3.69
N ALA A 452 17.23 -0.37 -2.95
CA ALA A 452 16.59 -0.21 -1.65
C ALA A 452 17.46 0.63 -0.69
N TYR A 453 16.80 1.49 0.09
CA TYR A 453 17.46 2.30 1.12
C TYR A 453 17.65 1.46 2.38
N PRO A 454 18.91 1.21 2.82
CA PRO A 454 19.18 0.34 3.97
C PRO A 454 18.50 0.83 5.25
N GLN A 455 17.78 -0.05 5.94
CA GLN A 455 17.11 0.24 7.22
C GLN A 455 17.90 -0.26 8.44
N GLY A 456 19.00 -0.95 8.22
CA GLY A 456 19.91 -1.47 9.25
C GLY A 456 21.17 -0.63 9.47
N ARG A 457 22.06 -1.11 10.36
CA ARG A 457 23.36 -0.46 10.63
C ARG A 457 24.38 -0.66 9.51
N ALA A 458 24.20 -1.68 8.69
CA ALA A 458 25.10 -2.03 7.59
C ALA A 458 24.29 -2.22 6.29
N PRO A 459 24.88 -1.93 5.12
CA PRO A 459 24.30 -2.29 3.85
C PRO A 459 24.22 -3.81 3.67
N GLY A 460 23.30 -4.26 2.84
CA GLY A 460 23.04 -5.67 2.55
C GLY A 460 21.75 -6.17 3.20
N TRP A 461 21.49 -7.45 2.99
CA TRP A 461 20.26 -8.08 3.49
C TRP A 461 20.30 -8.27 5.02
N ASN A 462 19.18 -8.00 5.67
CA ASN A 462 18.94 -8.36 7.06
C ASN A 462 17.57 -9.01 7.26
N SER A 463 17.41 -9.78 8.33
CA SER A 463 16.23 -10.63 8.55
C SER A 463 14.89 -9.87 8.69
N ARG A 464 14.91 -8.61 9.09
CA ARG A 464 13.70 -7.80 9.32
C ARG A 464 13.34 -6.93 8.13
N TYR A 465 14.34 -6.28 7.53
CA TYR A 465 14.11 -5.25 6.51
C TYR A 465 14.52 -5.70 5.10
N GLY A 466 14.94 -6.96 4.93
CA GLY A 466 15.49 -7.38 3.65
C GLY A 466 16.69 -6.54 3.25
N TYR A 467 16.75 -6.12 2.00
CA TYR A 467 17.76 -5.18 1.50
C TYR A 467 17.49 -3.72 1.88
N GLY A 468 16.27 -3.43 2.36
CA GLY A 468 15.89 -2.10 2.84
C GLY A 468 14.55 -1.62 2.30
N LEU A 469 14.30 -0.33 2.47
CA LEU A 469 13.11 0.35 2.00
C LEU A 469 13.14 0.52 0.48
N ILE A 470 12.04 0.19 -0.18
CA ILE A 470 11.88 0.35 -1.63
C ILE A 470 12.13 1.79 -2.07
N ASP A 471 12.88 1.97 -3.17
CA ASP A 471 13.17 3.28 -3.79
C ASP A 471 12.96 3.17 -5.31
N ALA A 472 11.81 3.64 -5.76
CA ALA A 472 11.38 3.49 -7.14
C ALA A 472 12.22 4.33 -8.12
N ASP A 473 12.52 5.58 -7.77
CA ASP A 473 13.30 6.48 -8.64
C ASP A 473 14.75 5.99 -8.77
N LYS A 474 15.36 5.52 -7.68
CA LYS A 474 16.70 4.95 -7.73
C LYS A 474 16.73 3.63 -8.52
N ALA A 475 15.70 2.78 -8.40
CA ALA A 475 15.57 1.58 -9.23
C ALA A 475 15.51 1.95 -10.73
N ALA A 476 14.76 3.00 -11.07
CA ALA A 476 14.64 3.50 -12.44
C ALA A 476 15.96 4.05 -12.99
N VAL A 477 16.73 4.77 -12.17
CA VAL A 477 18.08 5.23 -12.54
C VAL A 477 19.00 4.03 -12.77
N MET A 478 19.00 3.04 -11.89
CA MET A 478 19.81 1.82 -12.04
C MET A 478 19.41 0.99 -13.26
N ALA A 479 18.14 1.04 -13.66
CA ALA A 479 17.64 0.41 -14.89
C ALA A 479 18.02 1.20 -16.17
N GLY A 480 18.60 2.39 -16.03
CA GLY A 480 18.90 3.29 -17.15
C GLY A 480 17.66 3.94 -17.79
N VAL A 481 16.48 3.87 -17.15
CA VAL A 481 15.22 4.46 -17.65
C VAL A 481 14.99 5.87 -17.14
N LEU A 482 15.71 6.26 -16.09
CA LEU A 482 15.84 7.65 -15.66
C LEU A 482 17.32 8.06 -15.69
N PRO A 483 17.64 9.33 -15.98
CA PRO A 483 19.01 9.83 -15.92
C PRO A 483 19.55 9.80 -14.49
N GLU A 484 20.83 9.47 -14.33
CA GLU A 484 21.52 9.66 -13.07
C GLU A 484 21.64 11.17 -12.80
N GLU A 485 21.11 11.64 -11.67
CA GLU A 485 21.30 13.04 -11.28
C GLU A 485 22.78 13.27 -11.00
N ARG A 486 23.48 13.87 -11.93
CA ARG A 486 24.80 14.44 -11.67
C ARG A 486 24.66 15.55 -10.64
N ASN A 487 25.54 15.49 -9.63
CA ASN A 487 25.67 16.49 -8.56
C ASN A 487 25.47 17.92 -9.10
N PRO A 488 24.61 18.77 -8.53
CA PRO A 488 24.21 20.05 -9.13
C PRO A 488 25.29 21.13 -9.26
N SER A 489 26.57 20.79 -9.04
CA SER A 489 27.69 21.73 -9.20
C SER A 489 28.25 21.84 -10.62
N ALA A 490 27.80 21.07 -11.59
CA ALA A 490 28.24 21.21 -12.97
C ALA A 490 27.26 20.56 -13.96
N ALA A 491 26.33 21.33 -14.51
CA ALA A 491 25.96 21.25 -15.92
C ALA A 491 24.81 22.19 -16.28
N HIS A 492 25.14 23.14 -17.10
CA HIS A 492 24.20 23.88 -17.95
C HIS A 492 23.55 22.91 -18.97
N ARG A 493 22.23 23.09 -19.14
CA ARG A 493 21.43 23.03 -20.36
C ARG A 493 21.82 22.02 -21.42
N GLU A 494 20.90 21.05 -21.66
CA GLU A 494 20.52 20.75 -23.02
C GLU A 494 19.06 20.26 -23.09
N ASN A 495 18.37 20.71 -24.12
CA ASN A 495 16.94 20.67 -24.31
C ASN A 495 16.46 19.28 -24.76
N ALA A 496 15.48 18.69 -24.05
CA ALA A 496 14.52 17.80 -24.68
C ALA A 496 13.16 18.54 -24.78
N PRO A 497 12.44 18.48 -25.90
CA PRO A 497 11.22 19.22 -26.06
C PRO A 497 10.14 18.61 -25.18
N ALA A 498 9.77 19.33 -24.11
CA ALA A 498 8.53 19.09 -23.40
C ALA A 498 7.38 19.37 -24.37
N SER A 499 6.45 18.44 -24.50
CA SER A 499 5.17 18.73 -25.16
C SER A 499 4.58 19.97 -24.51
N PRO A 500 4.11 20.97 -25.28
CA PRO A 500 3.66 22.23 -24.73
C PRO A 500 2.39 21.99 -23.90
N ILE A 501 2.52 21.99 -22.58
CA ILE A 501 1.37 22.10 -21.69
C ILE A 501 0.89 23.55 -21.80
N HIS A 502 -0.20 23.74 -22.52
CA HIS A 502 -0.78 25.06 -22.72
C HIS A 502 -1.25 25.62 -21.38
N ARG A 503 -0.72 26.78 -21.01
CA ARG A 503 -1.21 27.60 -19.91
C ARG A 503 -2.71 27.86 -20.13
N PHE A 504 -3.54 27.55 -19.13
CA PHE A 504 -4.97 27.78 -19.20
C PHE A 504 -5.24 29.27 -19.47
N ARG A 505 -5.98 29.54 -20.55
CA ARG A 505 -6.53 30.84 -20.88
C ARG A 505 -8.04 30.71 -21.06
N PRO A 506 -8.84 31.48 -20.31
CA PRO A 506 -10.29 31.44 -20.46
C PRO A 506 -10.70 31.76 -21.90
N SER A 507 -11.52 30.89 -22.49
CA SER A 507 -12.14 31.16 -23.78
C SER A 507 -13.26 32.21 -23.64
N PRO A 508 -13.67 32.88 -24.71
CA PRO A 508 -14.87 33.75 -24.67
C PRO A 508 -16.12 33.00 -24.20
N ALA A 509 -16.29 31.73 -24.58
CA ALA A 509 -17.40 30.89 -24.12
C ALA A 509 -17.33 30.69 -22.60
N PHE A 510 -16.19 30.31 -22.04
CA PHE A 510 -15.99 30.15 -20.60
C PHE A 510 -16.32 31.42 -19.80
N LEU A 511 -15.96 32.61 -20.33
CA LEU A 511 -16.29 33.90 -19.70
C LEU A 511 -17.78 34.24 -19.81
N HIS A 512 -18.41 33.84 -20.89
CA HIS A 512 -19.87 33.96 -21.04
C HIS A 512 -20.62 33.09 -20.03
N GLU A 513 -20.22 31.84 -19.90
CA GLU A 513 -20.78 30.90 -18.92
C GLU A 513 -20.55 31.37 -17.48
N GLN A 514 -19.41 32.00 -17.17
CA GLN A 514 -19.19 32.68 -15.90
C GLN A 514 -20.28 33.72 -15.62
N THR A 515 -20.60 34.52 -16.62
CA THR A 515 -21.62 35.56 -16.50
C THR A 515 -23.00 34.94 -16.25
N LEU A 516 -23.35 33.88 -16.97
CA LEU A 516 -24.60 33.13 -16.79
C LEU A 516 -24.67 32.51 -15.38
N ALA A 517 -23.59 31.87 -14.89
CA ALA A 517 -23.52 31.28 -13.55
C ALA A 517 -23.75 32.32 -12.46
N MET A 518 -23.11 33.48 -12.60
CA MET A 518 -23.29 34.55 -11.62
C MET A 518 -24.73 35.11 -11.64
N ALA A 519 -25.36 35.22 -12.81
CA ALA A 519 -26.76 35.60 -12.90
C ALA A 519 -27.69 34.54 -12.28
N ALA A 520 -27.44 33.26 -12.56
CA ALA A 520 -28.19 32.16 -11.98
C ALA A 520 -28.09 32.11 -10.43
N ILE A 521 -26.90 32.31 -9.85
CA ILE A 521 -26.73 32.41 -8.40
C ILE A 521 -27.54 33.55 -7.78
N HIS A 522 -27.85 34.60 -8.55
CA HIS A 522 -28.69 35.70 -8.16
C HIS A 522 -30.17 35.49 -8.52
N GLY A 523 -30.57 34.28 -8.91
CA GLY A 523 -31.97 33.89 -9.12
C GLY A 523 -32.48 33.99 -10.57
N ASN A 524 -31.59 34.19 -11.55
CA ASN A 524 -31.98 34.15 -12.96
C ASN A 524 -32.12 32.74 -13.50
N THR A 525 -33.37 32.26 -13.62
CA THR A 525 -33.68 30.89 -14.06
C THR A 525 -33.34 30.63 -15.53
N ILE A 526 -33.42 31.64 -16.40
CA ILE A 526 -33.02 31.51 -17.82
C ILE A 526 -31.55 31.22 -17.93
N SER A 527 -30.70 31.98 -17.18
CA SER A 527 -29.26 31.76 -17.15
C SER A 527 -28.88 30.39 -16.61
N LEU A 528 -29.62 29.87 -15.62
CA LEU A 528 -29.42 28.50 -15.12
C LEU A 528 -29.71 27.47 -16.21
N THR A 529 -30.82 27.63 -16.95
CA THR A 529 -31.18 26.72 -18.05
C THR A 529 -30.12 26.71 -19.15
N GLU A 530 -29.54 27.87 -19.47
CA GLU A 530 -28.51 27.98 -20.49
C GLU A 530 -27.21 27.27 -20.07
N ILE A 531 -26.76 27.40 -18.79
CA ILE A 531 -25.61 26.70 -18.28
C ILE A 531 -25.85 25.18 -18.24
N GLN A 532 -27.04 24.77 -17.79
CA GLN A 532 -27.42 23.36 -17.78
C GLN A 532 -27.34 22.77 -19.18
N LYS A 533 -27.87 23.47 -20.19
CA LYS A 533 -27.81 23.06 -21.60
C LYS A 533 -26.36 22.94 -22.11
N ALA A 534 -25.48 23.86 -21.75
CA ALA A 534 -24.05 23.78 -22.09
C ALA A 534 -23.39 22.55 -21.42
N ALA A 535 -23.65 22.32 -20.14
CA ALA A 535 -23.14 21.17 -19.40
C ALA A 535 -23.60 19.83 -19.98
N ASP A 536 -24.90 19.74 -20.37
CA ASP A 536 -25.50 18.56 -20.99
C ASP A 536 -24.97 18.31 -22.41
N ALA A 537 -24.63 19.37 -23.13
CA ALA A 537 -23.97 19.29 -24.44
C ALA A 537 -22.50 18.81 -24.33
N GLY A 538 -21.96 18.67 -23.13
CA GLY A 538 -20.62 18.17 -22.89
C GLY A 538 -19.54 19.25 -22.79
N ASP A 539 -19.91 20.53 -22.74
CA ASP A 539 -18.97 21.63 -22.58
C ASP A 539 -18.37 21.64 -21.17
N GLU A 540 -17.03 21.69 -21.07
CA GLU A 540 -16.34 21.63 -19.79
C GLU A 540 -16.50 22.91 -18.98
N GLY A 541 -16.55 24.06 -19.65
CA GLY A 541 -16.82 25.34 -19.02
C GLY A 541 -18.23 25.35 -18.41
N GLY A 542 -19.24 24.91 -19.19
CA GLY A 542 -20.61 24.76 -18.74
C GLY A 542 -20.71 23.84 -17.51
N ARG A 543 -20.08 22.65 -17.53
CA ARG A 543 -20.03 21.74 -16.38
C ARG A 543 -19.38 22.38 -15.17
N PHE A 544 -18.24 23.05 -15.35
CA PHE A 544 -17.54 23.74 -14.25
C PHE A 544 -18.39 24.86 -13.65
N TRP A 545 -19.02 25.70 -14.48
CA TRP A 545 -19.82 26.81 -13.97
C TRP A 545 -21.16 26.35 -13.36
N LEU A 546 -21.74 25.27 -13.85
CA LEU A 546 -22.86 24.61 -13.19
C LEU A 546 -22.43 24.05 -11.81
N ALA A 547 -21.27 23.42 -11.71
CA ALA A 547 -20.73 22.97 -10.44
C ALA A 547 -20.48 24.13 -9.44
N VAL A 548 -20.05 25.30 -9.94
CA VAL A 548 -19.93 26.51 -9.10
C VAL A 548 -21.28 26.99 -8.60
N TYR A 549 -22.31 26.94 -9.45
CA TYR A 549 -23.68 27.24 -9.06
C TYR A 549 -24.17 26.26 -7.98
N ASP A 550 -24.02 24.94 -8.18
CA ASP A 550 -24.44 23.89 -7.25
C ASP A 550 -23.75 24.05 -5.89
N GLN A 551 -22.46 24.34 -5.87
CA GLN A 551 -21.72 24.64 -4.64
C GLN A 551 -22.28 25.85 -3.89
N LYS A 552 -22.76 26.88 -4.61
CA LYS A 552 -23.32 28.09 -4.02
C LYS A 552 -24.74 27.88 -3.48
N THR A 553 -25.46 26.94 -4.04
CA THR A 553 -26.82 26.59 -3.65
C THR A 553 -26.91 25.41 -2.70
N GLY A 554 -25.74 24.81 -2.33
CA GLY A 554 -25.67 23.74 -1.34
C GLY A 554 -25.82 22.33 -1.92
N HIS A 555 -25.75 22.19 -3.23
CA HIS A 555 -25.78 20.88 -3.94
C HIS A 555 -24.35 20.37 -4.13
N ASP A 556 -23.65 20.13 -3.02
CA ASP A 556 -22.21 19.83 -3.01
C ASP A 556 -21.87 18.49 -3.70
N ALA A 557 -22.77 17.51 -3.67
CA ALA A 557 -22.57 16.21 -4.32
C ALA A 557 -22.61 16.32 -5.85
N GLU A 558 -23.60 17.04 -6.37
CA GLU A 558 -23.76 17.33 -7.79
C GLU A 558 -22.57 18.16 -8.33
N ALA A 559 -22.13 19.13 -7.55
CA ALA A 559 -20.93 19.90 -7.86
C ALA A 559 -19.67 19.01 -7.94
N ALA A 560 -19.54 18.03 -7.05
CA ALA A 560 -18.42 17.09 -7.06
C ALA A 560 -18.43 16.21 -8.31
N ASP A 561 -19.59 15.70 -8.72
CA ASP A 561 -19.74 14.89 -9.93
C ASP A 561 -19.39 15.67 -11.20
N LEU A 562 -19.85 16.91 -11.30
CA LEU A 562 -19.57 17.78 -12.43
C LEU A 562 -18.08 18.14 -12.53
N CYS A 563 -17.46 18.57 -11.41
CA CYS A 563 -16.02 18.86 -11.37
C CYS A 563 -15.19 17.61 -11.66
N SER A 564 -15.60 16.44 -11.14
CA SER A 564 -14.92 15.16 -11.40
C SER A 564 -15.00 14.80 -12.90
N SER A 565 -16.19 14.91 -13.49
CA SER A 565 -16.36 14.62 -14.91
C SER A 565 -15.49 15.50 -15.81
N ALA A 566 -15.42 16.81 -15.56
CA ALA A 566 -14.62 17.74 -16.35
C ALA A 566 -13.11 17.56 -16.12
N ALA A 567 -12.69 17.30 -14.87
CA ALA A 567 -11.27 17.12 -14.54
C ALA A 567 -10.68 15.81 -15.11
N HIS A 568 -11.45 14.70 -15.08
CA HIS A 568 -10.94 13.40 -15.53
C HIS A 568 -11.02 13.19 -17.04
N LYS A 569 -12.08 13.72 -17.70
CA LYS A 569 -12.28 13.47 -19.14
C LYS A 569 -11.43 14.39 -20.02
N SER A 570 -11.17 15.60 -19.56
CA SER A 570 -10.61 16.67 -20.41
C SER A 570 -9.41 17.39 -19.81
N GLU A 571 -8.92 16.92 -18.63
CA GLU A 571 -7.84 17.60 -17.91
C GLU A 571 -8.08 19.13 -17.77
N PHE A 572 -9.32 19.51 -17.47
CA PHE A 572 -9.76 20.90 -17.45
C PHE A 572 -9.30 21.61 -16.15
N PRO A 573 -8.33 22.54 -16.20
CA PRO A 573 -7.66 23.06 -15.01
C PRO A 573 -8.59 23.77 -14.00
N PRO A 574 -9.64 24.51 -14.41
CA PRO A 574 -10.61 25.05 -13.47
C PRO A 574 -11.36 23.96 -12.68
N ALA A 575 -11.72 22.84 -13.30
CA ALA A 575 -12.39 21.73 -12.66
C ALA A 575 -11.43 20.96 -11.72
N GLU A 576 -10.15 20.84 -12.07
CA GLU A 576 -9.12 20.30 -11.19
C GLU A 576 -8.97 21.15 -9.92
N ASN A 577 -8.96 22.48 -10.06
CA ASN A 577 -8.94 23.40 -8.91
C ASN A 577 -10.24 23.33 -8.09
N CYS A 578 -11.37 23.08 -8.72
CA CYS A 578 -12.66 22.81 -8.05
C CYS A 578 -12.55 21.54 -7.18
N LEU A 579 -12.15 20.40 -7.76
CA LEU A 579 -12.00 19.15 -7.04
C LEU A 579 -11.04 19.28 -5.85
N GLY A 580 -9.91 19.94 -6.04
CA GLY A 580 -8.99 20.22 -4.95
C GLY A 580 -9.67 20.96 -3.79
N THR A 581 -10.60 21.86 -4.10
CA THR A 581 -11.38 22.62 -3.09
C THR A 581 -12.42 21.73 -2.39
N LEU A 582 -13.10 20.89 -3.14
CA LEU A 582 -14.09 19.95 -2.62
C LEU A 582 -13.44 18.94 -1.65
N PHE A 583 -12.33 18.33 -2.06
CA PHE A 583 -11.56 17.43 -1.19
C PHE A 583 -10.99 18.13 0.04
N TYR A 584 -10.48 19.36 -0.11
CA TYR A 584 -9.97 20.12 1.04
C TYR A 584 -11.04 20.41 2.09
N ARG A 585 -12.27 20.70 1.66
CA ARG A 585 -13.38 21.08 2.54
C ARG A 585 -14.26 19.89 2.95
N GLY A 586 -14.26 18.80 2.19
CA GLY A 586 -15.17 17.67 2.35
C GLY A 586 -16.60 18.02 1.91
N LEU A 587 -16.75 18.68 0.77
CA LEU A 587 -18.02 19.09 0.20
C LEU A 587 -18.41 18.15 -0.95
N GLY A 588 -19.47 17.40 -0.80
CA GLY A 588 -19.90 16.37 -1.77
C GLY A 588 -18.94 15.18 -1.90
N VAL A 589 -17.77 15.27 -1.28
CA VAL A 589 -16.73 14.23 -1.20
C VAL A 589 -16.18 14.17 0.21
N HIS A 590 -15.62 13.02 0.59
CA HIS A 590 -14.91 12.92 1.86
C HIS A 590 -13.69 13.86 1.88
N LYS A 591 -13.44 14.52 3.04
CA LYS A 591 -12.33 15.43 3.22
C LYS A 591 -11.00 14.70 3.09
N ASP A 592 -10.19 15.09 2.10
CA ASP A 592 -8.89 14.50 1.83
C ASP A 592 -7.90 15.58 1.39
N TYR A 593 -6.95 15.89 2.26
CA TYR A 593 -5.92 16.90 1.98
C TYR A 593 -4.94 16.46 0.90
N ARG A 594 -4.75 15.16 0.74
CA ARG A 594 -3.84 14.63 -0.27
C ARG A 594 -4.47 14.68 -1.66
N ALA A 595 -5.71 14.24 -1.80
CA ALA A 595 -6.45 14.42 -3.06
C ALA A 595 -6.51 15.90 -3.42
N ALA A 596 -6.79 16.78 -2.43
CA ALA A 596 -6.74 18.23 -2.62
C ALA A 596 -5.36 18.72 -3.14
N TYR A 597 -4.27 18.21 -2.54
CA TYR A 597 -2.90 18.55 -2.97
C TYR A 597 -2.64 18.13 -4.43
N ILE A 598 -3.01 16.90 -4.80
CA ILE A 598 -2.80 16.36 -6.16
C ILE A 598 -3.57 17.19 -7.18
N TRP A 599 -4.85 17.42 -6.95
CA TRP A 599 -5.69 18.19 -7.86
C TRP A 599 -5.25 19.65 -7.99
N TRP A 600 -4.93 20.29 -6.89
CA TRP A 600 -4.39 21.65 -6.93
C TRP A 600 -3.02 21.73 -7.59
N LEU A 601 -2.16 20.72 -7.44
CA LEU A 601 -0.86 20.67 -8.10
C LEU A 601 -1.01 20.57 -9.63
N ARG A 602 -1.97 19.77 -10.12
CA ARG A 602 -2.29 19.69 -11.55
C ARG A 602 -2.77 21.04 -12.07
N ALA A 603 -3.73 21.65 -11.42
CA ALA A 603 -4.23 22.97 -11.78
C ALA A 603 -3.14 24.08 -11.70
N ALA A 604 -2.24 24.01 -10.70
CA ALA A 604 -1.11 24.93 -10.58
C ALA A 604 -0.13 24.82 -11.76
N ARG A 605 0.16 23.59 -12.19
CA ARG A 605 0.99 23.30 -13.37
C ARG A 605 0.38 23.83 -14.67
N ALA A 606 -0.93 23.89 -14.75
CA ALA A 606 -1.65 24.50 -15.85
C ALA A 606 -1.77 26.04 -15.72
N GLY A 607 -1.10 26.65 -14.73
CA GLY A 607 -1.03 28.08 -14.55
C GLY A 607 -2.23 28.70 -13.82
N ILE A 608 -2.90 27.96 -12.94
CA ILE A 608 -3.98 28.52 -12.08
C ILE A 608 -3.35 29.10 -10.80
N PRO A 609 -3.30 30.45 -10.62
CA PRO A 609 -2.58 31.07 -9.51
C PRO A 609 -3.13 30.71 -8.13
N ASN A 610 -4.45 30.55 -8.02
CA ASN A 610 -5.09 30.15 -6.77
C ASN A 610 -4.71 28.73 -6.36
N ALA A 611 -4.58 27.82 -7.32
CA ALA A 611 -4.13 26.45 -7.06
C ALA A 611 -2.67 26.46 -6.57
N ALA A 612 -1.77 27.24 -7.20
CA ALA A 612 -0.39 27.39 -6.73
C ALA A 612 -0.30 27.89 -5.28
N PHE A 613 -1.09 28.91 -4.92
CA PHE A 613 -1.18 29.37 -3.52
C PHE A 613 -1.63 28.26 -2.58
N ARG A 614 -2.67 27.51 -2.96
CA ARG A 614 -3.22 26.41 -2.13
C ARG A 614 -2.25 25.25 -1.96
N VAL A 615 -1.54 24.87 -3.02
CA VAL A 615 -0.44 23.90 -2.94
C VAL A 615 0.62 24.38 -1.95
N GLY A 616 1.08 25.62 -2.08
CA GLY A 616 2.04 26.23 -1.16
C GLY A 616 1.53 26.25 0.29
N LEU A 617 0.23 26.48 0.50
CA LEU A 617 -0.38 26.44 1.84
C LEU A 617 -0.36 25.03 2.45
N LEU A 618 -0.66 24.00 1.64
CA LEU A 618 -0.59 22.61 2.07
C LEU A 618 0.85 22.20 2.40
N GLN A 619 1.81 22.57 1.55
CA GLN A 619 3.23 22.32 1.80
C GLN A 619 3.76 23.07 3.04
N ALA A 620 3.32 24.29 3.28
CA ALA A 620 3.72 25.03 4.48
C ALA A 620 3.20 24.39 5.78
N LYS A 621 2.06 23.70 5.70
CA LYS A 621 1.39 23.04 6.83
C LYS A 621 1.66 21.54 6.93
N GLY A 622 2.19 20.90 5.91
CA GLY A 622 2.32 19.46 5.83
C GLY A 622 0.98 18.71 5.65
N PHE A 623 -0.03 19.36 5.07
CA PHE A 623 -1.34 18.76 4.88
C PHE A 623 -1.41 18.01 3.54
N GLY A 624 -1.56 16.69 3.58
CA GLY A 624 -1.59 15.83 2.40
C GLY A 624 -0.27 15.79 1.62
N THR A 625 0.79 16.41 2.11
CA THR A 625 2.13 16.46 1.53
C THR A 625 3.15 16.76 2.64
N ALA A 626 4.43 16.48 2.39
CA ALA A 626 5.49 16.87 3.31
C ALA A 626 5.61 18.39 3.43
N THR A 627 6.05 18.86 4.60
CA THR A 627 6.36 20.29 4.79
C THR A 627 7.59 20.67 3.96
N ASN A 628 7.42 21.66 3.08
CA ASN A 628 8.51 22.27 2.32
C ASN A 628 8.31 23.78 2.25
N LEU A 629 8.99 24.51 3.12
CA LEU A 629 8.81 25.96 3.23
C LEU A 629 9.42 26.72 2.05
N VAL A 630 10.49 26.21 1.43
CA VAL A 630 11.15 26.83 0.29
C VAL A 630 10.23 26.80 -0.92
N ASP A 631 9.70 25.61 -1.25
CA ASP A 631 8.78 25.45 -2.37
C ASP A 631 7.44 26.14 -2.10
N ALA A 632 6.92 26.04 -0.87
CA ALA A 632 5.71 26.77 -0.45
C ALA A 632 5.86 28.28 -0.69
N TYR A 633 7.00 28.85 -0.34
CA TYR A 633 7.27 30.26 -0.56
C TYR A 633 7.42 30.60 -2.05
N ALA A 634 8.09 29.73 -2.83
CA ALA A 634 8.21 29.87 -4.28
C ALA A 634 6.84 29.87 -4.97
N LEU A 635 5.97 28.93 -4.63
CA LEU A 635 4.60 28.80 -5.18
C LEU A 635 3.73 30.02 -4.81
N MET A 636 3.88 30.54 -3.60
CA MET A 636 3.17 31.75 -3.16
C MET A 636 3.70 33.00 -3.88
N LEU A 637 5.02 33.09 -4.12
CA LEU A 637 5.59 34.11 -4.95
C LEU A 637 5.06 34.06 -6.39
N THR A 638 4.99 32.84 -6.96
CA THR A 638 4.40 32.60 -8.28
C THR A 638 2.97 33.10 -8.33
N ALA A 639 2.12 32.66 -7.38
CA ALA A 639 0.73 33.07 -7.31
C ALA A 639 0.57 34.60 -7.20
N LYS A 640 1.43 35.24 -6.40
CA LYS A 640 1.47 36.74 -6.28
C LYS A 640 1.83 37.39 -7.58
N THR A 641 2.88 36.92 -8.26
CA THR A 641 3.37 37.46 -9.54
C THR A 641 2.35 37.29 -10.65
N GLU A 642 1.60 36.18 -10.62
CA GLU A 642 0.48 35.88 -11.53
C GLU A 642 -0.80 36.66 -11.20
N GLY A 643 -0.74 37.60 -10.27
CA GLY A 643 -1.83 38.52 -9.98
C GLY A 643 -2.85 38.05 -8.96
N LEU A 644 -2.59 36.95 -8.21
CA LEU A 644 -3.50 36.52 -7.15
C LEU A 644 -3.60 37.57 -6.04
N ARG A 645 -4.79 38.13 -5.86
CA ARG A 645 -5.13 39.03 -4.76
C ARG A 645 -5.90 38.26 -3.69
N ASN A 646 -5.17 37.81 -2.67
CA ASN A 646 -5.74 37.09 -1.53
C ASN A 646 -5.19 37.70 -0.23
N PRO A 647 -6.05 38.15 0.72
CA PRO A 647 -5.62 38.75 1.97
C PRO A 647 -4.70 37.88 2.81
N ILE A 648 -4.90 36.55 2.75
CA ILE A 648 -4.14 35.57 3.52
C ILE A 648 -2.74 35.32 2.90
N LEU A 649 -2.59 35.55 1.59
CA LEU A 649 -1.34 35.27 0.88
C LEU A 649 -0.17 36.05 1.47
N ALA A 650 -0.32 37.38 1.63
CA ALA A 650 0.75 38.24 2.12
C ALA A 650 1.17 37.85 3.57
N THR A 651 0.22 37.68 4.45
CA THR A 651 0.46 37.28 5.85
C THR A 651 1.11 35.90 5.96
N THR A 652 0.69 34.93 5.11
CA THR A 652 1.28 33.61 5.10
C THR A 652 2.71 33.64 4.54
N MET A 653 2.94 34.40 3.49
CA MET A 653 4.28 34.59 2.93
C MET A 653 5.24 35.21 3.95
N ASP A 654 4.80 36.20 4.73
CA ASP A 654 5.64 36.81 5.76
C ASP A 654 5.99 35.81 6.88
N LYS A 655 5.02 35.02 7.34
CA LYS A 655 5.26 33.95 8.32
C LYS A 655 6.29 32.92 7.83
N ILE A 656 6.21 32.51 6.55
CA ILE A 656 7.16 31.57 5.98
C ILE A 656 8.52 32.22 5.77
N ARG A 657 8.57 33.42 5.21
CA ARG A 657 9.80 34.18 4.98
C ARG A 657 10.65 34.31 6.25
N ASN A 658 10.02 34.61 7.38
CA ASN A 658 10.72 34.76 8.67
C ASN A 658 11.30 33.42 9.22
N ARG A 659 10.95 32.30 8.63
CA ARG A 659 11.47 30.96 8.96
C ARG A 659 12.52 30.45 7.97
N LEU A 660 12.73 31.16 6.86
CA LEU A 660 13.67 30.80 5.82
C LEU A 660 14.98 31.57 6.00
N SER A 661 16.11 30.91 5.75
CA SER A 661 17.40 31.58 5.61
C SER A 661 17.42 32.51 4.41
N ALA A 662 18.38 33.43 4.35
CA ALA A 662 18.55 34.31 3.19
C ALA A 662 18.81 33.54 1.88
N ASP A 663 19.56 32.42 1.97
CA ASP A 663 19.80 31.52 0.85
C ASP A 663 18.53 30.79 0.41
N ASP A 664 17.72 30.26 1.33
CA ASP A 664 16.44 29.65 1.00
C ASP A 664 15.48 30.63 0.32
N GLN A 665 15.43 31.87 0.80
CA GLN A 665 14.63 32.93 0.15
C GLN A 665 15.11 33.23 -1.28
N ARG A 666 16.41 33.23 -1.51
CA ARG A 666 17.00 33.40 -2.84
C ARG A 666 16.67 32.23 -3.75
N ILE A 667 16.79 30.98 -3.24
CA ILE A 667 16.41 29.75 -3.96
C ILE A 667 14.93 29.81 -4.34
N ALA A 668 14.05 30.09 -3.40
CA ALA A 668 12.60 30.18 -3.64
C ALA A 668 12.27 31.28 -4.68
N GLY A 669 12.96 32.40 -4.64
CA GLY A 669 12.83 33.48 -5.67
C GLY A 669 13.24 33.04 -7.08
N ASN A 670 14.29 32.21 -7.20
CA ASN A 670 14.71 31.63 -8.48
C ASN A 670 13.68 30.61 -8.99
N MET A 671 13.20 29.72 -8.12
CA MET A 671 12.16 28.78 -8.45
C MET A 671 10.88 29.49 -8.91
N ALA A 672 10.42 30.49 -8.21
CA ALA A 672 9.24 31.26 -8.58
C ALA A 672 9.35 31.88 -9.98
N ARG A 673 10.52 32.40 -10.36
CA ARG A 673 10.75 32.91 -11.73
C ARG A 673 10.63 31.80 -12.77
N GLY A 674 11.17 30.61 -12.47
CA GLY A 674 10.99 29.43 -13.31
C GLY A 674 9.52 29.02 -13.44
N TYR A 675 8.77 29.01 -12.36
CA TYR A 675 7.34 28.65 -12.35
C TYR A 675 6.45 29.64 -13.08
N VAL A 676 6.79 30.94 -13.04
CA VAL A 676 6.08 31.98 -13.79
C VAL A 676 6.35 31.86 -15.29
N SER A 677 7.60 31.60 -15.71
CA SER A 677 7.94 31.41 -17.12
C SER A 677 7.36 30.09 -17.67
N ASP A 678 7.38 29.05 -16.90
CA ASP A 678 6.82 27.73 -17.23
C ASP A 678 6.14 27.09 -16.00
N PRO A 679 4.82 27.28 -15.81
CA PRO A 679 4.11 26.67 -14.70
C PRO A 679 4.17 25.14 -14.68
N SER A 680 4.38 24.48 -15.82
CA SER A 680 4.52 23.02 -15.88
C SER A 680 5.78 22.54 -15.15
N SER A 681 6.77 23.43 -14.96
CA SER A 681 7.98 23.16 -14.19
C SER A 681 7.77 23.11 -12.67
N ILE A 682 6.58 23.43 -12.17
CA ILE A 682 6.22 23.25 -10.76
C ILE A 682 6.34 21.76 -10.42
N ARG A 683 7.33 21.41 -9.61
CA ARG A 683 7.69 20.03 -9.30
C ARG A 683 7.16 19.61 -7.92
N ARG A 684 6.92 18.31 -7.75
CA ARG A 684 6.94 17.72 -6.42
C ARG A 684 8.40 17.72 -5.98
N GLN A 685 8.76 18.57 -5.03
CA GLN A 685 10.14 18.60 -4.59
C GLN A 685 10.50 17.34 -3.79
N ARG A 686 11.72 16.86 -4.05
CA ARG A 686 12.44 15.96 -3.14
C ARG A 686 12.71 16.71 -1.84
N ASN A 687 12.47 16.04 -0.71
CA ASN A 687 13.09 16.44 0.55
C ASN A 687 14.60 16.17 0.43
N SER A 688 15.35 17.17 -0.03
CA SER A 688 16.79 17.23 0.14
C SER A 688 17.06 17.73 1.56
N GLY A 689 17.45 16.84 2.46
CA GLY A 689 17.85 17.12 3.84
C GLY A 689 17.93 15.85 4.65
#